data_40843ea1524338d06e7382d237e56b7f
#
_entry.id   40843ea1524338d06e7382d237e56b7f
#
_cell.length_a   1.000
_cell.length_b   1.000
_cell.length_c   1.000
_cell.angle_alpha   90.00
_cell.angle_beta   90.00
_cell.angle_gamma   90.00
#
_symmetry.space_group_name_H-M   'P 1'
#
loop_
_entity.id
_entity.type
_entity.pdbx_description
1 polymer ?
#
loop_
_entity_poly.entity_id
_entity_poly.type
_entity_poly.pdbx_seq_one_letter_code
_entity_poly.pdbx_strand_id
1 'polypeptide(L)'
;MAADRIPWSRDEISSCNCDEKPFIHVHCKCWNCQGRAVHRSTELRHWRDVCISSTCTFGNTSRSLPQEEQESVCGAEDMDIQQENDEWNELPRVVGTVPNCPSRSDSLDSNSCTAEPVTVTQEEITNPLKKIVVKAVLNAMAIMEDSGVSIKTFEDILDYGKTMLLTSVEEDFDVDILSALWPKKWSEVQTLLKEEGFEDVKEYYICICREIKTFTRSGKSHTKYEYSRKWSIMQSKDELCSHCGKKGYFKYYYLGLNAKVKNWFRSEGMCRKLLSHWGEREHWLGRSASWPVKKEIWDGKRWLDLQWFWDPNQRWTLPTRCVNCKAIISTQKLSECPKDDNGMALVDCPECFETFSFQIKTTTGSPLNLAFIGHWDAWQPFRTSLRSCGSIEISVANMYKEDRAHVDEVYVVGFVPSTSVPNDVPEHFDPFLEPLMNDLSSGFIDGFQVPYPSGLTISNYEPGEMPTVRVLLLCWTADHPGQCEFGKFLNQGKCGCRRCKVSGKQSEHSYHYYYGDNRFHCRYPWESRDVELEQENFYDLDNETRTSVRKRLSSDKGFTGTSLLHKYLYPLYGFDVLKHTVIDIFHTIPLNLCKNQVQRLLELELLDKTYLDEQIKNFPWTTELKTGRLPVAVGRDGKGLGFWKAEGFQKFAYPMLECILEGKLQNVNELEILCSVARFTELHFNSGRDGWNEDMIKMHKVLAKRINVKVEETQGLDMCTISLHNLLHVDEDIQNFSATDNYWCAVFERAVKDYVKRSNNCKGVEGTFAKAEARREFLKSLQEGEFLERTESNDTSQV
;
A
#
# COMPACT_ATOMS: atom_id res chain seq x y z
N MET A 1 17.14 -2.76 34.28
CA MET A 1 17.31 -1.90 35.46
C MET A 1 16.58 -0.60 35.18
N ALA A 2 15.41 -0.44 35.74
CA ALA A 2 14.75 0.86 35.77
C ALA A 2 15.55 1.73 36.75
N ALA A 3 16.32 2.69 36.21
CA ALA A 3 16.96 3.68 37.06
C ALA A 3 15.84 4.57 37.59
N ASP A 4 15.64 4.54 38.90
CA ASP A 4 14.76 5.46 39.60
C ASP A 4 15.09 6.89 39.19
N ARG A 5 14.15 7.56 38.54
CA ARG A 5 14.22 8.97 38.22
C ARG A 5 13.97 9.71 39.53
N ILE A 6 15.00 10.08 40.25
CA ILE A 6 14.89 11.05 41.33
C ILE A 6 14.70 12.40 40.63
N PRO A 7 13.58 13.08 40.81
CA PRO A 7 13.41 14.42 40.25
C PRO A 7 14.33 15.34 41.04
N TRP A 8 15.21 16.06 40.32
CA TRP A 8 16.01 17.11 40.92
C TRP A 8 15.11 18.24 41.43
N SER A 9 15.45 18.78 42.61
CA SER A 9 14.70 19.93 43.12
C SER A 9 14.90 21.16 42.23
N ARG A 10 13.98 22.10 42.29
CA ARG A 10 14.01 23.36 41.55
C ARG A 10 15.28 24.18 41.80
N ASP A 11 15.90 23.99 42.98
CA ASP A 11 17.08 24.72 43.43
C ASP A 11 18.39 24.23 42.78
N GLU A 12 18.45 23.00 42.31
CA GLU A 12 19.61 22.45 41.59
C GLU A 12 19.69 22.91 40.11
N ILE A 13 18.58 23.36 39.57
CA ILE A 13 18.51 23.88 38.20
C ILE A 13 18.93 25.37 38.14
N SER A 14 18.80 26.10 39.23
CA SER A 14 19.12 27.53 39.31
C SER A 14 20.61 27.84 39.27
N SER A 15 21.50 26.83 39.42
CA SER A 15 22.96 27.02 39.31
C SER A 15 23.51 26.95 37.89
N CYS A 16 22.67 26.75 36.89
CA CYS A 16 23.03 26.75 35.48
C CYS A 16 22.93 28.19 34.95
N ASN A 17 24.06 28.81 34.59
CA ASN A 17 24.13 30.12 33.95
C ASN A 17 23.56 30.10 32.50
N CYS A 18 22.35 29.64 32.32
CA CYS A 18 21.65 29.60 31.04
C CYS A 18 20.53 30.64 31.07
N ASP A 19 20.76 31.79 30.49
CA ASP A 19 19.82 32.92 30.46
C ASP A 19 18.57 32.67 29.58
N GLU A 20 18.45 31.48 28.95
CA GLU A 20 17.32 31.16 28.06
C GLU A 20 16.67 29.84 28.41
N LYS A 21 15.50 29.90 29.03
CA LYS A 21 14.52 28.80 29.21
C LYS A 21 14.98 27.62 30.05
N PRO A 22 14.87 27.67 31.39
CA PRO A 22 15.38 26.67 32.35
C PRO A 22 14.80 25.26 32.20
N PHE A 23 13.68 25.09 31.49
CA PHE A 23 13.03 23.79 31.29
C PHE A 23 13.59 22.93 30.12
N ILE A 24 14.55 23.47 29.38
CA ILE A 24 15.10 22.77 28.20
C ILE A 24 16.42 22.07 28.52
N HIS A 25 17.08 22.42 29.61
CA HIS A 25 18.36 21.83 30.05
C HIS A 25 18.16 20.82 31.18
N VAL A 26 18.83 19.70 31.07
CA VAL A 26 18.87 18.63 32.07
C VAL A 26 20.31 18.23 32.35
N HIS A 27 20.60 17.78 33.56
CA HIS A 27 21.92 17.25 33.89
C HIS A 27 22.05 15.81 33.40
N CYS A 28 22.79 15.63 32.32
CA CYS A 28 23.01 14.31 31.73
C CYS A 28 23.96 13.49 32.58
N LYS A 29 23.52 12.32 33.05
CA LYS A 29 24.27 11.39 33.88
C LYS A 29 25.14 10.39 33.11
N CYS A 30 25.24 10.49 31.80
CA CYS A 30 26.12 9.62 31.04
C CYS A 30 27.59 9.87 31.39
N TRP A 31 28.44 8.85 31.24
CA TRP A 31 29.86 8.95 31.59
C TRP A 31 30.61 10.07 30.82
N ASN A 32 30.17 10.39 29.63
CA ASN A 32 30.73 11.46 28.78
C ASN A 32 30.42 12.87 29.31
N CYS A 33 29.26 13.07 29.92
CA CYS A 33 28.80 14.39 30.38
C CYS A 33 29.06 14.61 31.85
N GLN A 34 29.18 13.56 32.66
CA GLN A 34 29.49 13.61 34.12
C GLN A 34 28.63 14.63 34.89
N GLY A 35 27.33 14.69 34.64
CA GLY A 35 26.42 15.60 35.33
C GLY A 35 26.36 17.01 34.73
N ARG A 36 27.00 17.33 33.60
CA ARG A 36 26.89 18.65 32.97
C ARG A 36 25.48 18.91 32.45
N ALA A 37 25.03 20.14 32.51
CA ALA A 37 23.78 20.57 31.93
C ALA A 37 23.84 20.47 30.40
N VAL A 38 22.89 19.74 29.83
CA VAL A 38 22.76 19.56 28.38
C VAL A 38 21.31 19.74 27.96
N HIS A 39 21.08 20.10 26.72
CA HIS A 39 19.73 20.13 26.18
C HIS A 39 19.10 18.73 26.24
N ARG A 40 17.81 18.63 26.59
CA ARG A 40 17.11 17.36 26.78
C ARG A 40 17.19 16.39 25.57
N SER A 41 17.20 16.94 24.36
CA SER A 41 17.40 16.14 23.14
C SER A 41 18.81 15.53 23.04
N THR A 42 19.80 16.18 23.64
CA THR A 42 21.19 15.72 23.74
C THR A 42 21.34 14.63 24.79
N GLU A 43 20.63 14.73 25.92
CA GLU A 43 20.55 13.66 26.91
C GLU A 43 19.99 12.38 26.30
N LEU A 44 18.86 12.46 25.58
CA LEU A 44 18.25 11.30 24.93
C LEU A 44 19.15 10.67 23.85
N ARG A 45 19.94 11.48 23.16
CA ARG A 45 20.95 10.99 22.21
C ARG A 45 22.08 10.28 22.90
N HIS A 46 22.63 10.84 23.99
CA HIS A 46 23.69 10.21 24.78
C HIS A 46 23.25 8.88 25.40
N TRP A 47 22.01 8.77 25.86
CA TRP A 47 21.46 7.49 26.33
C TRP A 47 21.38 6.45 25.22
N ARG A 48 20.98 6.86 24.01
CA ARG A 48 20.96 5.97 22.84
C ARG A 48 22.35 5.49 22.46
N ASP A 49 23.35 6.38 22.46
CA ASP A 49 24.74 6.04 22.11
C ASP A 49 25.39 5.13 23.18
N VAL A 50 25.04 5.28 24.44
CA VAL A 50 25.49 4.40 25.53
C VAL A 50 24.87 3.00 25.40
N CYS A 51 23.60 2.90 25.03
CA CYS A 51 22.96 1.61 24.76
C CYS A 51 23.58 0.88 23.56
N ILE A 52 24.00 1.60 22.53
CA ILE A 52 24.65 1.02 21.34
C ILE A 52 26.09 0.56 21.66
N SER A 53 26.84 1.31 22.49
CA SER A 53 28.23 0.96 22.83
C SER A 53 28.35 -0.17 23.84
N SER A 54 27.33 -0.39 24.70
CA SER A 54 27.34 -1.48 25.64
C SER A 54 27.08 -2.86 25.02
N THR A 55 26.62 -2.93 23.80
CA THR A 55 26.42 -4.19 23.04
C THR A 55 27.67 -4.66 22.28
N CYS A 56 28.75 -3.88 22.24
CA CYS A 56 29.96 -4.18 21.46
C CYS A 56 31.19 -4.66 22.25
N THR A 57 31.13 -4.86 23.56
CA THR A 57 32.29 -5.33 24.33
C THR A 57 31.92 -6.48 25.26
N PHE A 58 31.67 -7.66 24.73
CA PHE A 58 31.86 -8.93 25.41
C PHE A 58 32.75 -9.84 24.55
N GLY A 59 34.04 -9.57 24.64
CA GLY A 59 35.08 -10.53 24.32
C GLY A 59 35.42 -11.34 25.57
N ASN A 60 35.22 -12.64 25.48
CA ASN A 60 35.78 -13.71 26.29
C ASN A 60 36.46 -13.37 27.62
N THR A 61 35.79 -13.57 28.73
CA THR A 61 36.40 -14.17 29.93
C THR A 61 35.35 -15.00 30.69
N SER A 62 35.58 -16.32 30.66
CA SER A 62 34.88 -17.31 31.43
C SER A 62 35.06 -17.05 32.92
N ARG A 63 33.98 -16.66 33.64
CA ARG A 63 33.81 -16.87 35.07
C ARG A 63 32.34 -17.12 35.36
N SER A 64 32.06 -18.29 35.90
CA SER A 64 30.80 -18.77 36.42
C SER A 64 30.22 -17.80 37.45
N LEU A 65 29.00 -17.36 37.23
CA LEU A 65 28.15 -16.69 38.21
C LEU A 65 26.89 -17.54 38.47
N PRO A 66 26.28 -17.47 39.67
CA PRO A 66 25.25 -18.40 40.11
C PRO A 66 23.92 -18.18 39.36
N GLN A 67 23.21 -19.29 39.22
CA GLN A 67 21.94 -19.42 38.50
C GLN A 67 20.71 -18.88 39.24
N GLU A 68 20.67 -17.65 39.67
CA GLU A 68 19.43 -17.16 40.32
C GLU A 68 19.02 -15.69 40.01
N GLU A 69 19.60 -15.02 39.03
CA GLU A 69 19.18 -13.65 38.64
C GLU A 69 19.13 -13.41 37.11
N GLN A 70 18.46 -14.28 36.35
CA GLN A 70 18.22 -14.11 34.93
C GLN A 70 16.74 -14.22 34.55
N GLU A 71 15.86 -13.76 35.38
CA GLU A 71 14.46 -13.58 35.04
C GLU A 71 14.05 -12.13 35.23
N SER A 72 14.43 -11.24 34.36
CA SER A 72 13.68 -10.01 34.11
C SER A 72 14.36 -9.06 33.11
N VAL A 73 14.67 -9.46 31.90
CA VAL A 73 14.78 -8.52 30.75
C VAL A 73 14.48 -9.27 29.46
N CYS A 74 13.50 -8.81 28.72
CA CYS A 74 13.04 -9.30 27.43
C CYS A 74 12.13 -10.53 27.46
N GLY A 75 10.91 -10.36 27.97
CA GLY A 75 9.80 -11.21 27.58
C GLY A 75 9.37 -10.90 26.12
N ALA A 76 10.15 -11.41 25.19
CA ALA A 76 9.63 -11.72 23.87
C ALA A 76 9.07 -13.14 24.02
N GLU A 77 7.84 -13.22 24.49
CA GLU A 77 7.10 -14.47 24.40
C GLU A 77 7.04 -14.87 22.94
N ASP A 78 7.59 -16.05 22.66
CA ASP A 78 7.29 -16.82 21.48
C ASP A 78 5.77 -16.78 21.28
N MET A 79 5.35 -16.17 20.18
CA MET A 79 4.01 -16.43 19.70
C MET A 79 4.04 -17.90 19.28
N ASP A 80 3.62 -18.77 20.19
CA ASP A 80 3.09 -20.05 19.82
C ASP A 80 2.07 -19.78 18.73
N ILE A 81 2.47 -20.09 17.51
CA ILE A 81 1.57 -20.34 16.42
C ILE A 81 0.86 -21.64 16.83
N GLN A 82 -0.22 -21.51 17.60
CA GLN A 82 -1.22 -22.54 17.55
C GLN A 82 -1.62 -22.59 16.07
N GLN A 83 -1.12 -23.62 15.40
CA GLN A 83 -1.71 -24.14 14.20
C GLN A 83 -3.18 -24.42 14.55
N GLU A 84 -4.05 -23.48 14.26
CA GLU A 84 -5.40 -23.85 13.94
C GLU A 84 -5.27 -24.71 12.69
N ASN A 85 -5.42 -26.00 12.88
CA ASN A 85 -5.73 -26.95 11.85
C ASN A 85 -7.10 -26.56 11.31
N ASP A 86 -7.13 -25.63 10.40
CA ASP A 86 -8.19 -25.54 9.43
C ASP A 86 -8.06 -26.78 8.56
N GLU A 87 -9.09 -27.59 8.61
CA GLU A 87 -9.33 -28.77 7.81
C GLU A 87 -9.25 -28.44 6.32
N TRP A 88 -8.03 -28.37 5.79
CA TRP A 88 -7.73 -28.60 4.39
C TRP A 88 -7.20 -30.03 4.28
N ASN A 89 -8.05 -30.98 4.67
CA ASN A 89 -7.86 -32.36 4.30
C ASN A 89 -8.33 -32.56 2.89
N GLU A 90 -7.43 -33.20 2.16
CA GLU A 90 -7.61 -33.90 0.89
C GLU A 90 -7.58 -33.08 -0.39
N LEU A 91 -6.37 -32.68 -0.77
CA LEU A 91 -6.03 -32.73 -2.21
C LEU A 91 -5.96 -34.21 -2.61
N PRO A 92 -6.79 -34.68 -3.55
CA PRO A 92 -6.72 -36.05 -4.03
C PRO A 92 -5.36 -36.29 -4.67
N ARG A 93 -4.64 -37.28 -4.17
CA ARG A 93 -3.51 -37.88 -4.89
C ARG A 93 -3.98 -38.32 -6.25
N VAL A 94 -3.57 -37.68 -7.31
CA VAL A 94 -3.76 -38.12 -8.68
C VAL A 94 -2.87 -39.34 -8.88
N VAL A 95 -3.42 -40.50 -8.62
CA VAL A 95 -2.94 -41.76 -9.21
C VAL A 95 -3.59 -41.82 -10.58
N GLY A 96 -2.83 -41.47 -11.61
CA GLY A 96 -3.26 -41.61 -13.00
C GLY A 96 -3.42 -43.09 -13.35
N THR A 97 -4.63 -43.58 -13.38
CA THR A 97 -4.96 -44.78 -14.09
C THR A 97 -5.26 -44.44 -15.54
N VAL A 98 -4.35 -44.87 -16.41
CA VAL A 98 -4.51 -44.83 -17.86
C VAL A 98 -5.77 -45.63 -18.22
N PRO A 99 -6.71 -45.10 -19.00
CA PRO A 99 -7.85 -45.89 -19.48
C PRO A 99 -7.35 -46.89 -20.51
N ASN A 100 -7.62 -48.18 -20.24
CA ASN A 100 -7.49 -49.28 -21.21
C ASN A 100 -8.36 -49.01 -22.45
N CYS A 101 -7.75 -48.97 -23.61
CA CYS A 101 -8.44 -49.08 -24.88
C CYS A 101 -9.10 -50.46 -25.01
N PRO A 102 -10.40 -50.56 -25.42
CA PRO A 102 -11.03 -51.83 -25.74
C PRO A 102 -10.50 -52.35 -27.10
N SER A 103 -9.95 -53.55 -27.05
CA SER A 103 -9.67 -54.35 -28.24
C SER A 103 -10.99 -54.65 -29.00
N ARG A 104 -11.08 -54.20 -30.22
CA ARG A 104 -12.09 -54.65 -31.19
C ARG A 104 -11.37 -55.42 -32.29
N SER A 105 -11.62 -56.70 -32.35
CA SER A 105 -11.33 -57.59 -33.44
C SER A 105 -12.39 -57.49 -34.55
N ASP A 106 -11.90 -57.68 -35.76
CA ASP A 106 -12.58 -58.10 -36.96
C ASP A 106 -13.43 -57.11 -37.79
N SER A 107 -12.91 -56.72 -38.98
CA SER A 107 -13.16 -57.43 -40.22
C SER A 107 -12.49 -56.73 -41.42
N LEU A 108 -11.87 -57.47 -42.24
CA LEU A 108 -11.31 -57.09 -43.52
C LEU A 108 -12.35 -56.45 -44.44
N ASP A 109 -12.06 -55.26 -44.95
CA ASP A 109 -12.44 -54.90 -46.30
C ASP A 109 -11.33 -54.06 -46.96
N SER A 110 -10.75 -54.61 -48.02
CA SER A 110 -9.72 -54.04 -48.83
C SER A 110 -10.33 -52.98 -49.76
N ASN A 111 -9.98 -51.73 -49.53
CA ASN A 111 -9.95 -50.67 -50.55
C ASN A 111 -8.67 -49.88 -50.43
N SER A 112 -7.79 -50.06 -51.42
CA SER A 112 -6.54 -49.32 -51.60
C SER A 112 -6.85 -47.87 -51.91
N CYS A 113 -6.67 -46.98 -50.86
CA CYS A 113 -6.33 -45.59 -51.10
C CYS A 113 -4.86 -45.41 -50.68
N THR A 114 -4.01 -45.12 -51.60
CA THR A 114 -2.64 -44.67 -51.37
C THR A 114 -2.70 -43.29 -50.68
N ALA A 115 -2.67 -43.29 -49.34
CA ALA A 115 -2.42 -42.12 -48.57
C ALA A 115 -0.95 -41.77 -48.69
N GLU A 116 -0.63 -40.63 -49.25
CA GLU A 116 0.71 -40.04 -49.15
C GLU A 116 1.08 -39.91 -47.65
N PRO A 117 2.33 -40.21 -47.29
CA PRO A 117 2.77 -40.05 -45.90
C PRO A 117 2.66 -38.55 -45.51
N VAL A 118 1.78 -38.26 -44.58
CA VAL A 118 1.70 -36.93 -43.95
C VAL A 118 3.04 -36.71 -43.22
N THR A 119 3.89 -35.92 -43.80
CA THR A 119 5.14 -35.43 -43.18
C THR A 119 4.74 -34.46 -42.08
N VAL A 120 4.61 -34.95 -40.84
CA VAL A 120 4.45 -34.14 -39.64
C VAL A 120 5.64 -33.19 -39.58
N THR A 121 5.37 -31.91 -39.55
CA THR A 121 6.44 -30.90 -39.52
C THR A 121 7.12 -30.93 -38.14
N GLN A 122 8.40 -30.62 -38.09
CA GLN A 122 9.18 -30.58 -36.84
C GLN A 122 8.55 -29.60 -35.82
N GLU A 123 7.84 -28.57 -36.27
CA GLU A 123 7.04 -27.66 -35.44
C GLU A 123 5.86 -28.35 -34.76
N GLU A 124 5.17 -29.27 -35.46
CA GLU A 124 4.00 -30.00 -34.92
C GLU A 124 4.38 -30.97 -33.79
N ILE A 125 5.63 -31.49 -33.79
CA ILE A 125 6.16 -32.35 -32.71
C ILE A 125 6.70 -31.51 -31.55
N THR A 126 7.34 -30.38 -31.83
CA THR A 126 7.98 -29.53 -30.82
C THR A 126 6.96 -28.83 -29.93
N ASN A 127 5.80 -28.48 -30.44
CA ASN A 127 4.79 -27.70 -29.71
C ASN A 127 4.15 -28.45 -28.52
N PRO A 128 3.76 -29.73 -28.61
CA PRO A 128 3.29 -30.51 -27.48
C PRO A 128 4.36 -30.70 -26.39
N LEU A 129 5.61 -31.00 -26.80
CA LEU A 129 6.72 -31.18 -25.86
C LEU A 129 7.06 -29.90 -25.10
N LYS A 130 7.03 -28.76 -25.78
CA LYS A 130 7.21 -27.45 -25.15
C LYS A 130 6.14 -27.17 -24.09
N LYS A 131 4.87 -27.52 -24.33
CA LYS A 131 3.79 -27.40 -23.34
C LYS A 131 4.06 -28.24 -22.09
N ILE A 132 4.58 -29.46 -22.24
CA ILE A 132 4.96 -30.34 -21.11
C ILE A 132 6.08 -29.66 -20.28
N VAL A 133 7.10 -29.14 -20.96
CA VAL A 133 8.22 -28.45 -20.29
C VAL A 133 7.74 -27.20 -19.54
N VAL A 134 6.90 -26.36 -20.18
CA VAL A 134 6.30 -25.18 -19.56
C VAL A 134 5.52 -25.58 -18.32
N LYS A 135 4.65 -26.60 -18.39
CA LYS A 135 3.86 -27.08 -17.26
C LYS A 135 4.75 -27.59 -16.12
N ALA A 136 5.80 -28.33 -16.40
CA ALA A 136 6.74 -28.80 -15.41
C ALA A 136 7.48 -27.61 -14.71
N VAL A 137 7.91 -26.63 -15.48
CA VAL A 137 8.52 -25.40 -14.96
C VAL A 137 7.57 -24.61 -14.06
N LEU A 138 6.31 -24.47 -14.46
CA LEU A 138 5.28 -23.76 -13.66
C LEU A 138 4.99 -24.48 -12.35
N ASN A 139 4.88 -25.82 -12.36
CA ASN A 139 4.69 -26.60 -11.15
C ASN A 139 5.91 -26.48 -10.20
N ALA A 140 7.13 -26.57 -10.73
CA ALA A 140 8.32 -26.34 -9.92
C ALA A 140 8.40 -24.92 -9.35
N MET A 141 7.95 -23.92 -10.11
CA MET A 141 7.90 -22.54 -9.65
C MET A 141 6.84 -22.32 -8.57
N ALA A 142 5.69 -22.99 -8.64
CA ALA A 142 4.69 -23.00 -7.59
C ALA A 142 5.25 -23.60 -6.30
N ILE A 143 5.93 -24.76 -6.39
CA ILE A 143 6.61 -25.36 -5.23
C ILE A 143 7.65 -24.41 -4.63
N MET A 144 8.40 -23.69 -5.46
CA MET A 144 9.40 -22.73 -4.99
C MET A 144 8.76 -21.58 -4.20
N GLU A 145 7.65 -21.03 -4.69
CA GLU A 145 6.95 -19.92 -3.99
C GLU A 145 6.28 -20.39 -2.69
N ASP A 146 5.58 -21.53 -2.72
CA ASP A 146 4.90 -22.07 -1.55
C ASP A 146 5.86 -22.50 -0.43
N SER A 147 6.99 -23.07 -0.81
CA SER A 147 7.99 -23.59 0.14
C SER A 147 9.09 -22.59 0.47
N GLY A 148 9.18 -21.45 -0.22
CA GLY A 148 10.21 -20.44 -0.03
C GLY A 148 11.64 -20.94 -0.28
N VAL A 149 11.81 -21.95 -1.16
CA VAL A 149 13.13 -22.53 -1.45
C VAL A 149 13.97 -21.66 -2.36
N SER A 150 15.28 -21.91 -2.38
CA SER A 150 16.24 -21.15 -3.19
C SER A 150 16.13 -21.45 -4.67
N ILE A 151 16.65 -20.56 -5.53
CA ILE A 151 16.78 -20.79 -6.98
C ILE A 151 17.58 -22.06 -7.25
N LYS A 152 18.64 -22.34 -6.47
CA LYS A 152 19.41 -23.58 -6.60
C LYS A 152 18.54 -24.82 -6.36
N THR A 153 17.73 -24.81 -5.29
CA THR A 153 16.80 -25.90 -5.01
C THR A 153 15.74 -26.05 -6.10
N PHE A 154 15.27 -24.95 -6.67
CA PHE A 154 14.38 -24.97 -7.81
C PHE A 154 15.03 -25.62 -9.04
N GLU A 155 16.30 -25.29 -9.36
CA GLU A 155 17.06 -25.92 -10.45
C GLU A 155 17.24 -27.44 -10.19
N ASP A 156 17.49 -27.82 -8.94
CA ASP A 156 17.58 -29.23 -8.53
C ASP A 156 16.21 -29.97 -8.67
N ILE A 157 15.09 -29.31 -8.36
CA ILE A 157 13.71 -29.84 -8.57
C ILE A 157 13.44 -30.05 -10.08
N LEU A 158 13.84 -29.10 -10.92
CA LEU A 158 13.68 -29.23 -12.37
C LEU A 158 14.50 -30.42 -12.93
N ASP A 159 15.74 -30.58 -12.49
CA ASP A 159 16.63 -31.68 -12.92
C ASP A 159 16.06 -33.04 -12.46
N TYR A 160 15.57 -33.12 -11.23
CA TYR A 160 14.86 -34.29 -10.72
C TYR A 160 13.59 -34.59 -11.55
N GLY A 161 12.76 -33.58 -11.82
CA GLY A 161 11.56 -33.73 -12.62
C GLY A 161 11.85 -34.22 -14.04
N LYS A 162 12.93 -33.72 -14.67
CA LYS A 162 13.42 -34.21 -15.95
C LYS A 162 13.78 -35.70 -15.89
N THR A 163 14.57 -36.06 -14.87
CA THR A 163 15.02 -37.47 -14.70
C THR A 163 13.80 -38.39 -14.52
N MET A 164 12.83 -38.01 -13.68
CA MET A 164 11.61 -38.81 -13.48
C MET A 164 10.80 -38.95 -14.74
N LEU A 165 10.61 -37.89 -15.51
CA LEU A 165 9.86 -37.90 -16.76
C LEU A 165 10.55 -38.85 -17.78
N LEU A 166 11.87 -38.71 -17.97
CA LEU A 166 12.63 -39.52 -18.91
C LEU A 166 12.68 -41.02 -18.54
N THR A 167 12.57 -41.36 -17.24
CA THR A 167 12.53 -42.74 -16.77
C THR A 167 11.11 -43.36 -16.86
N SER A 168 10.09 -42.53 -17.02
CA SER A 168 8.68 -42.98 -17.06
C SER A 168 8.06 -43.05 -18.46
N VAL A 169 8.80 -42.58 -19.47
CA VAL A 169 8.31 -42.47 -20.87
C VAL A 169 8.66 -43.75 -21.63
N GLU A 170 7.64 -44.30 -22.33
CA GLU A 170 7.79 -45.45 -23.26
C GLU A 170 8.51 -45.04 -24.55
N GLU A 171 8.98 -46.03 -25.33
CA GLU A 171 9.95 -45.89 -26.45
C GLU A 171 9.53 -44.91 -27.58
N ASP A 172 8.29 -44.45 -27.65
CA ASP A 172 7.77 -43.57 -28.72
C ASP A 172 7.96 -42.07 -28.49
N PHE A 173 8.64 -41.66 -27.44
CA PHE A 173 8.80 -40.25 -27.08
C PHE A 173 10.15 -39.68 -27.53
N ASP A 174 10.17 -38.54 -28.20
CA ASP A 174 11.40 -37.91 -28.65
C ASP A 174 12.19 -37.27 -27.47
N VAL A 175 12.98 -38.14 -26.82
CA VAL A 175 13.80 -37.81 -25.64
C VAL A 175 14.84 -36.74 -25.95
N ASP A 176 15.35 -36.71 -27.18
CA ASP A 176 16.39 -35.74 -27.56
C ASP A 176 15.80 -34.33 -27.68
N ILE A 177 14.64 -34.19 -28.31
CA ILE A 177 13.95 -32.91 -28.42
C ILE A 177 13.53 -32.44 -27.03
N LEU A 178 12.93 -33.28 -26.20
CA LEU A 178 12.54 -32.92 -24.81
C LEU A 178 13.77 -32.44 -24.01
N SER A 179 14.87 -33.16 -24.10
CA SER A 179 16.12 -32.81 -23.40
C SER A 179 16.72 -31.48 -23.86
N ALA A 180 16.55 -31.15 -25.14
CA ALA A 180 17.01 -29.88 -25.70
C ALA A 180 16.11 -28.70 -25.24
N LEU A 181 14.80 -28.90 -25.09
CA LEU A 181 13.85 -27.91 -24.63
C LEU A 181 13.88 -27.68 -23.11
N TRP A 182 14.41 -28.61 -22.32
CA TRP A 182 14.39 -28.57 -20.86
C TRP A 182 15.38 -27.58 -20.29
N PRO A 183 14.93 -26.54 -19.56
CA PRO A 183 15.84 -25.54 -19.01
C PRO A 183 16.65 -26.10 -17.83
N LYS A 184 17.94 -25.75 -17.78
CA LYS A 184 18.86 -26.18 -16.72
C LYS A 184 19.13 -25.10 -15.68
N LYS A 185 18.87 -23.85 -16.02
CA LYS A 185 19.17 -22.69 -15.18
C LYS A 185 17.99 -21.73 -15.16
N TRP A 186 17.89 -20.97 -14.08
CA TRP A 186 16.85 -19.94 -13.95
C TRP A 186 16.80 -18.97 -15.16
N SER A 187 17.94 -18.57 -15.72
CA SER A 187 17.97 -17.69 -16.90
C SER A 187 17.31 -18.28 -18.14
N GLU A 188 17.40 -19.60 -18.33
CA GLU A 188 16.74 -20.32 -19.43
C GLU A 188 15.24 -20.43 -19.15
N VAL A 189 14.84 -20.66 -17.88
CA VAL A 189 13.44 -20.62 -17.43
C VAL A 189 12.83 -19.26 -17.71
N GLN A 190 13.51 -18.18 -17.37
CA GLN A 190 13.01 -16.81 -17.65
C GLN A 190 12.80 -16.58 -19.14
N THR A 191 13.71 -17.09 -19.98
CA THR A 191 13.57 -16.97 -21.45
C THR A 191 12.33 -17.74 -21.94
N LEU A 192 12.14 -18.97 -21.48
CA LEU A 192 10.97 -19.80 -21.81
C LEU A 192 9.66 -19.14 -21.37
N LEU A 193 9.59 -18.69 -20.12
CA LEU A 193 8.39 -18.09 -19.54
C LEU A 193 8.07 -16.68 -20.10
N LYS A 194 9.05 -16.00 -20.69
CA LYS A 194 8.82 -14.71 -21.35
C LYS A 194 7.88 -14.84 -22.54
N GLU A 195 7.92 -15.93 -23.27
CA GLU A 195 6.98 -16.24 -24.35
C GLU A 195 5.56 -16.47 -23.82
N GLU A 196 5.44 -16.99 -22.58
CA GLU A 196 4.20 -17.16 -21.87
C GLU A 196 3.74 -15.87 -21.17
N GLY A 197 4.50 -14.78 -21.26
CA GLY A 197 4.19 -13.45 -20.72
C GLY A 197 4.74 -13.14 -19.34
N PHE A 198 5.65 -13.97 -18.83
CA PHE A 198 6.39 -13.61 -17.63
C PHE A 198 7.31 -12.42 -17.92
N GLU A 199 7.16 -11.35 -17.15
CA GLU A 199 8.11 -10.23 -17.16
C GLU A 199 8.83 -10.19 -15.80
N ASP A 200 10.17 -10.19 -15.83
CA ASP A 200 10.95 -10.03 -14.61
C ASP A 200 10.92 -8.57 -14.13
N VAL A 201 11.32 -8.37 -12.91
CA VAL A 201 11.34 -7.07 -12.24
C VAL A 201 12.31 -6.12 -12.91
N LYS A 202 11.88 -4.88 -13.17
CA LYS A 202 12.76 -3.81 -13.68
C LYS A 202 13.60 -3.24 -12.54
N GLU A 203 14.90 -3.16 -12.73
CA GLU A 203 15.81 -2.58 -11.76
C GLU A 203 16.18 -1.17 -12.17
N TYR A 204 15.84 -0.20 -11.33
CA TYR A 204 16.24 1.20 -11.49
C TYR A 204 17.32 1.57 -10.48
N TYR A 205 18.22 2.45 -10.90
CA TYR A 205 19.27 3.02 -10.04
C TYR A 205 18.96 4.50 -9.83
N ILE A 206 18.53 4.85 -8.63
CA ILE A 206 18.04 6.19 -8.32
C ILE A 206 19.15 6.98 -7.63
N CYS A 207 19.40 8.19 -8.11
CA CYS A 207 20.18 9.23 -7.45
C CYS A 207 19.24 10.34 -6.97
N ILE A 208 19.09 10.52 -5.68
CA ILE A 208 18.59 11.77 -5.10
C ILE A 208 19.82 12.60 -4.83
N CYS A 209 20.00 13.70 -5.58
CA CYS A 209 21.22 14.49 -5.50
C CYS A 209 21.42 15.04 -4.09
N ARG A 210 22.62 14.86 -3.54
CA ARG A 210 22.96 15.28 -2.19
C ARG A 210 24.33 15.95 -2.13
N GLU A 211 24.44 16.94 -1.29
CA GLU A 211 25.70 17.57 -0.92
C GLU A 211 26.19 17.02 0.41
N ILE A 212 27.49 16.85 0.50
CA ILE A 212 28.16 16.46 1.75
C ILE A 212 28.67 17.71 2.43
N LYS A 213 28.03 18.08 3.54
CA LYS A 213 28.51 19.20 4.37
C LYS A 213 29.30 18.66 5.56
N THR A 214 30.58 19.01 5.60
CA THR A 214 31.45 18.69 6.72
C THR A 214 31.51 19.91 7.66
N PHE A 215 31.23 19.70 8.94
CA PHE A 215 31.29 20.72 9.96
C PHE A 215 32.05 20.20 11.20
N THR A 216 32.76 21.09 11.86
CA THR A 216 33.50 20.77 13.08
C THR A 216 32.65 21.12 14.30
N ARG A 217 32.39 20.15 15.18
CA ARG A 217 31.71 20.33 16.46
C ARG A 217 32.54 19.68 17.56
N SER A 218 32.88 20.45 18.60
CA SER A 218 33.68 19.95 19.71
C SER A 218 35.00 19.32 19.27
N GLY A 219 35.70 19.92 18.27
CA GLY A 219 36.97 19.43 17.73
C GLY A 219 36.88 18.15 16.87
N LYS A 220 35.68 17.61 16.66
CA LYS A 220 35.45 16.44 15.77
C LYS A 220 34.78 16.89 14.48
N SER A 221 35.23 16.32 13.37
CA SER A 221 34.62 16.51 12.08
C SER A 221 33.37 15.63 11.98
N HIS A 222 32.24 16.23 11.61
CA HIS A 222 30.97 15.58 11.40
C HIS A 222 30.52 15.77 9.94
N THR A 223 29.94 14.76 9.36
CA THR A 223 29.43 14.81 8.00
C THR A 223 27.90 14.80 8.06
N LYS A 224 27.26 15.73 7.37
CA LYS A 224 25.81 15.76 7.17
C LYS A 224 25.52 15.71 5.68
N TYR A 225 24.59 14.87 5.30
CA TYR A 225 24.02 14.87 3.94
C TYR A 225 22.90 15.89 3.88
N GLU A 226 22.93 16.74 2.86
CA GLU A 226 21.84 17.65 2.54
C GLU A 226 21.31 17.27 1.16
N TYR A 227 20.08 16.74 1.13
CA TYR A 227 19.45 16.28 -0.10
C TYR A 227 18.94 17.47 -0.91
N SER A 228 19.18 17.41 -2.21
CA SER A 228 18.60 18.29 -3.21
C SER A 228 17.23 17.75 -3.65
N ARG A 229 16.40 18.59 -4.23
CA ARG A 229 15.16 18.19 -4.89
C ARG A 229 15.35 17.56 -6.28
N LYS A 230 16.59 17.56 -6.77
CA LYS A 230 16.93 16.99 -8.09
C LYS A 230 17.23 15.52 -7.93
N TRP A 231 16.70 14.72 -8.83
CA TRP A 231 16.97 13.29 -8.90
C TRP A 231 17.12 12.83 -10.34
N SER A 232 17.64 11.62 -10.52
CA SER A 232 17.65 10.92 -11.80
C SER A 232 17.34 9.45 -11.56
N ILE A 233 16.56 8.87 -12.46
CA ILE A 233 16.24 7.45 -12.52
C ILE A 233 17.02 6.88 -13.69
N MET A 234 17.95 5.96 -13.41
CA MET A 234 18.86 5.36 -14.39
C MET A 234 18.49 3.90 -14.60
N GLN A 235 18.61 3.42 -15.82
CA GLN A 235 18.31 2.04 -16.23
C GLN A 235 19.48 1.08 -15.94
N SER A 236 20.69 1.61 -15.76
CA SER A 236 21.90 0.83 -15.51
C SER A 236 22.69 1.39 -14.33
N LYS A 237 23.37 0.50 -13.60
CA LYS A 237 24.30 0.88 -12.51
C LYS A 237 25.50 1.71 -12.96
N ASP A 238 25.81 1.69 -14.25
CA ASP A 238 26.96 2.41 -14.81
C ASP A 238 26.58 3.78 -15.40
N GLU A 239 25.28 4.03 -15.54
CA GLU A 239 24.73 5.33 -15.94
C GLU A 239 24.93 6.37 -14.82
N LEU A 240 25.19 7.59 -15.21
CA LEU A 240 25.44 8.70 -14.28
C LEU A 240 24.24 9.64 -14.20
N CYS A 241 23.99 10.13 -13.00
CA CYS A 241 22.95 11.13 -12.76
C CYS A 241 23.16 12.38 -13.63
N SER A 242 22.12 12.78 -14.37
CA SER A 242 22.15 13.95 -15.26
C SER A 242 22.38 15.28 -14.53
N HIS A 243 22.10 15.33 -13.23
CA HIS A 243 22.22 16.55 -12.43
C HIS A 243 23.54 16.68 -11.66
N CYS A 244 24.03 15.58 -11.08
CA CYS A 244 25.23 15.63 -10.23
C CYS A 244 26.39 14.77 -10.73
N GLY A 245 26.24 14.05 -11.84
CA GLY A 245 27.28 13.21 -12.44
C GLY A 245 27.71 12.00 -11.60
N LYS A 246 26.96 11.63 -10.57
CA LYS A 246 27.25 10.49 -9.69
C LYS A 246 26.42 9.27 -10.06
N LYS A 247 26.91 8.08 -9.72
CA LYS A 247 26.15 6.84 -9.85
C LYS A 247 24.95 6.84 -8.89
N GLY A 248 23.85 6.18 -9.30
CA GLY A 248 22.70 5.92 -8.43
C GLY A 248 23.08 5.04 -7.25
N TYR A 249 22.59 5.37 -6.08
CA TYR A 249 22.89 4.66 -4.84
C TYR A 249 21.69 3.95 -4.23
N PHE A 250 20.46 4.24 -4.70
CA PHE A 250 19.28 3.46 -4.38
C PHE A 250 18.97 2.49 -5.52
N LYS A 251 18.85 1.21 -5.19
CA LYS A 251 18.39 0.22 -6.14
C LYS A 251 16.90 0.01 -5.90
N TYR A 252 16.08 0.38 -6.88
CA TYR A 252 14.64 0.29 -6.84
C TYR A 252 14.15 -0.82 -7.75
N TYR A 253 13.27 -1.68 -7.22
CA TYR A 253 12.70 -2.80 -7.93
C TYR A 253 11.25 -2.50 -8.27
N TYR A 254 10.98 -2.36 -9.57
CA TYR A 254 9.70 -1.94 -10.11
C TYR A 254 9.05 -3.05 -10.95
N LEU A 255 7.78 -3.35 -10.66
CA LEU A 255 7.04 -4.46 -11.27
C LEU A 255 6.12 -4.05 -12.43
N GLY A 256 6.03 -2.80 -12.81
CA GLY A 256 5.33 -2.32 -14.00
C GLY A 256 3.83 -2.66 -14.12
N LEU A 257 3.03 -1.75 -14.65
CA LEU A 257 1.59 -2.00 -14.83
C LEU A 257 1.26 -2.79 -16.09
N ASN A 258 2.00 -2.57 -17.17
CA ASN A 258 1.65 -3.16 -18.47
C ASN A 258 1.61 -4.70 -18.44
N ALA A 259 2.65 -5.33 -17.84
CA ALA A 259 2.70 -6.79 -17.69
C ALA A 259 1.55 -7.32 -16.85
N LYS A 260 1.26 -6.66 -15.71
CA LYS A 260 0.16 -7.03 -14.83
C LYS A 260 -1.18 -7.03 -15.57
N VAL A 261 -1.50 -5.92 -16.23
CA VAL A 261 -2.76 -5.76 -16.96
C VAL A 261 -2.87 -6.81 -18.08
N LYS A 262 -1.81 -7.05 -18.84
CA LYS A 262 -1.82 -8.12 -19.87
C LYS A 262 -2.05 -9.50 -19.28
N ASN A 263 -1.42 -9.81 -18.15
CA ASN A 263 -1.56 -11.11 -17.52
C ASN A 263 -2.98 -11.31 -16.94
N TRP A 264 -3.59 -10.28 -16.36
CA TRP A 264 -4.97 -10.36 -15.87
C TRP A 264 -5.96 -10.69 -17.01
N PHE A 265 -5.77 -10.13 -18.20
CA PHE A 265 -6.62 -10.38 -19.36
C PHE A 265 -6.32 -11.70 -20.09
N ARG A 266 -5.33 -12.48 -19.66
CA ARG A 266 -5.12 -13.87 -20.14
C ARG A 266 -6.02 -14.88 -19.44
N SER A 267 -6.44 -14.58 -18.22
CA SER A 267 -7.29 -15.42 -17.40
C SER A 267 -8.75 -15.02 -17.54
N GLU A 268 -9.61 -15.94 -17.94
CA GLU A 268 -11.07 -15.71 -18.01
C GLU A 268 -11.65 -15.41 -16.63
N GLY A 269 -11.23 -16.16 -15.59
CA GLY A 269 -11.66 -15.94 -14.21
C GLY A 269 -11.32 -14.55 -13.72
N MET A 270 -10.08 -14.09 -13.96
CA MET A 270 -9.67 -12.73 -13.62
C MET A 270 -10.45 -11.68 -14.41
N CYS A 271 -10.66 -11.88 -15.71
CA CYS A 271 -11.48 -10.96 -16.52
C CYS A 271 -12.92 -10.84 -16.00
N ARG A 272 -13.54 -11.93 -15.55
CA ARG A 272 -14.87 -11.91 -14.94
C ARG A 272 -14.90 -11.02 -13.69
N LYS A 273 -13.89 -11.14 -12.81
CA LYS A 273 -13.74 -10.24 -11.63
C LYS A 273 -13.56 -8.79 -12.05
N LEU A 274 -12.71 -8.51 -13.05
CA LEU A 274 -12.47 -7.15 -13.57
C LEU A 274 -13.73 -6.52 -14.17
N LEU A 275 -14.66 -7.33 -14.64
CA LEU A 275 -15.92 -6.88 -15.22
C LEU A 275 -17.09 -6.80 -14.23
N SER A 276 -16.87 -7.04 -12.95
CA SER A 276 -17.92 -6.96 -11.92
C SER A 276 -18.67 -5.63 -11.95
N HIS A 277 -17.94 -4.51 -12.04
CA HIS A 277 -18.55 -3.19 -12.17
C HIS A 277 -19.47 -3.06 -13.40
N TRP A 278 -19.11 -3.70 -14.53
CA TRP A 278 -19.89 -3.64 -15.74
C TRP A 278 -21.15 -4.51 -15.67
N GLY A 279 -21.11 -5.59 -14.91
CA GLY A 279 -22.29 -6.38 -14.55
C GLY A 279 -23.35 -5.53 -13.83
N GLU A 280 -22.90 -4.61 -12.99
CA GLU A 280 -23.74 -3.69 -12.20
C GLU A 280 -24.01 -2.33 -12.90
N ARG A 281 -23.69 -2.18 -14.18
CA ARG A 281 -23.78 -0.88 -14.89
C ARG A 281 -25.17 -0.24 -14.87
N GLU A 282 -26.23 -1.01 -14.78
CA GLU A 282 -27.60 -0.49 -14.70
C GLU A 282 -27.82 0.35 -13.45
N HIS A 283 -27.03 0.12 -12.39
CA HIS A 283 -27.09 0.86 -11.14
C HIS A 283 -26.39 2.20 -11.20
N TRP A 284 -25.36 2.38 -12.04
CA TRP A 284 -24.53 3.58 -12.03
C TRP A 284 -24.43 4.30 -13.39
N LEU A 285 -24.47 3.60 -14.51
CA LEU A 285 -24.28 4.21 -15.84
C LEU A 285 -25.45 5.13 -16.21
N GLY A 286 -25.14 6.32 -16.71
CA GLY A 286 -26.13 7.35 -17.09
C GLY A 286 -26.73 8.10 -15.92
N ARG A 287 -26.25 7.91 -14.70
CA ARG A 287 -26.75 8.63 -13.52
C ARG A 287 -25.92 9.88 -13.23
N SER A 288 -26.59 10.92 -12.77
CA SER A 288 -25.97 12.17 -12.31
C SER A 288 -25.86 12.26 -10.79
N ALA A 289 -26.59 11.43 -10.05
CA ALA A 289 -26.58 11.38 -8.60
C ALA A 289 -26.14 10.00 -8.10
N SER A 290 -25.36 9.99 -7.04
CA SER A 290 -24.90 8.73 -6.40
C SER A 290 -26.08 7.91 -5.86
N TRP A 291 -25.87 6.60 -5.76
CA TRP A 291 -26.86 5.66 -5.27
C TRP A 291 -27.29 5.99 -3.83
N PRO A 292 -28.56 5.79 -3.45
CA PRO A 292 -29.05 6.07 -2.10
C PRO A 292 -28.35 5.27 -1.01
N VAL A 293 -27.93 4.04 -1.31
CA VAL A 293 -27.12 3.18 -0.44
C VAL A 293 -25.77 2.96 -1.10
N LYS A 294 -24.72 3.41 -0.46
CA LYS A 294 -23.34 3.34 -0.94
C LYS A 294 -22.65 2.11 -0.38
N LYS A 295 -22.61 1.04 -1.15
CA LYS A 295 -21.97 -0.22 -0.78
C LYS A 295 -20.66 -0.42 -1.54
N GLU A 296 -20.73 -0.43 -2.85
CA GLU A 296 -19.58 -0.61 -3.72
C GLU A 296 -18.93 0.74 -4.11
N ILE A 297 -17.68 0.70 -4.52
CA ILE A 297 -16.93 1.91 -4.86
C ILE A 297 -17.56 2.68 -6.04
N TRP A 298 -18.24 1.98 -6.95
CA TRP A 298 -18.96 2.58 -8.07
C TRP A 298 -20.29 3.23 -7.69
N ASP A 299 -20.74 3.10 -6.44
CA ASP A 299 -21.86 3.87 -5.89
C ASP A 299 -21.44 5.30 -5.48
N GLY A 300 -20.14 5.56 -5.48
CA GLY A 300 -19.55 6.85 -5.10
C GLY A 300 -19.63 7.88 -6.23
N LYS A 301 -19.69 9.16 -5.83
CA LYS A 301 -19.76 10.28 -6.79
C LYS A 301 -18.58 10.31 -7.76
N ARG A 302 -17.36 10.01 -7.30
CA ARG A 302 -16.16 10.04 -8.14
C ARG A 302 -16.23 9.05 -9.30
N TRP A 303 -16.79 7.86 -9.08
CA TRP A 303 -17.02 6.91 -10.16
C TRP A 303 -18.02 7.45 -11.20
N LEU A 304 -19.11 8.04 -10.73
CA LEU A 304 -20.13 8.64 -11.61
C LEU A 304 -19.57 9.81 -12.44
N ASP A 305 -18.72 10.64 -11.85
CA ASP A 305 -18.05 11.74 -12.56
C ASP A 305 -17.11 11.21 -13.67
N LEU A 306 -16.65 9.98 -13.54
CA LEU A 306 -15.76 9.30 -14.50
C LEU A 306 -16.48 8.26 -15.38
N GLN A 307 -17.80 8.13 -15.33
CA GLN A 307 -18.54 7.09 -16.06
C GLN A 307 -18.23 7.07 -17.56
N TRP A 308 -17.91 8.23 -18.16
CA TRP A 308 -17.49 8.36 -19.55
C TRP A 308 -16.26 7.48 -19.90
N PHE A 309 -15.47 7.11 -18.93
CA PHE A 309 -14.29 6.27 -19.09
C PHE A 309 -14.65 4.82 -19.46
N TRP A 310 -15.82 4.35 -18.99
CA TRP A 310 -16.32 2.99 -19.25
C TRP A 310 -17.45 2.93 -20.26
N ASP A 311 -18.15 4.05 -20.53
CA ASP A 311 -19.29 4.05 -21.43
C ASP A 311 -18.85 4.01 -22.91
N PRO A 312 -19.09 2.90 -23.66
CA PRO A 312 -18.70 2.80 -25.06
C PRO A 312 -19.44 3.77 -25.99
N ASN A 313 -20.55 4.37 -25.53
CA ASN A 313 -21.31 5.35 -26.29
C ASN A 313 -20.77 6.78 -26.10
N GLN A 314 -19.90 7.00 -25.13
CA GLN A 314 -19.32 8.32 -24.89
C GLN A 314 -17.94 8.45 -25.55
N ARG A 315 -17.85 9.43 -26.44
CA ARG A 315 -16.59 9.80 -27.09
C ARG A 315 -15.95 10.98 -26.37
N TRP A 316 -14.65 10.89 -26.12
CA TRP A 316 -13.89 11.92 -25.43
C TRP A 316 -12.52 12.15 -26.07
N THR A 317 -11.95 13.34 -25.82
CA THR A 317 -10.64 13.74 -26.35
C THR A 317 -9.54 13.22 -25.44
N LEU A 318 -8.51 12.61 -26.03
CA LEU A 318 -7.31 12.19 -25.30
C LEU A 318 -6.41 13.38 -25.00
N PRO A 319 -5.89 13.51 -23.77
CA PRO A 319 -4.78 14.44 -23.50
C PRO A 319 -3.53 14.02 -24.28
N THR A 320 -2.55 14.89 -24.35
CA THR A 320 -1.30 14.61 -25.06
C THR A 320 -0.07 14.95 -24.21
N ARG A 321 1.11 14.65 -24.72
CA ARG A 321 2.38 14.99 -24.10
C ARG A 321 3.16 15.97 -24.97
N CYS A 322 3.80 16.94 -24.33
CA CYS A 322 4.77 17.79 -24.99
C CYS A 322 5.87 16.94 -25.63
N VAL A 323 6.21 17.22 -26.89
CA VAL A 323 7.25 16.49 -27.62
C VAL A 323 8.64 16.71 -27.01
N ASN A 324 8.87 17.87 -26.41
CA ASN A 324 10.15 18.27 -25.82
C ASN A 324 10.30 17.80 -24.37
N CYS A 325 9.48 18.32 -23.43
CA CYS A 325 9.64 18.06 -21.99
C CYS A 325 8.76 16.92 -21.44
N LYS A 326 7.90 16.30 -22.26
CA LYS A 326 6.95 15.23 -21.91
C LYS A 326 5.84 15.63 -20.92
N ALA A 327 5.73 16.91 -20.56
CA ALA A 327 4.64 17.40 -19.72
C ALA A 327 3.27 17.06 -20.33
N ILE A 328 2.31 16.75 -19.47
CA ILE A 328 0.95 16.40 -19.90
C ILE A 328 0.17 17.67 -20.20
N ILE A 329 -0.51 17.67 -21.32
CA ILE A 329 -1.38 18.76 -21.79
C ILE A 329 -2.82 18.27 -21.69
N SER A 330 -3.62 18.94 -20.87
CA SER A 330 -4.99 18.55 -20.56
C SER A 330 -5.92 18.71 -21.77
N THR A 331 -7.01 17.95 -21.77
CA THR A 331 -8.07 18.03 -22.79
C THR A 331 -8.72 19.42 -22.84
N GLN A 332 -8.85 20.09 -21.69
CA GLN A 332 -9.39 21.44 -21.62
C GLN A 332 -8.49 22.40 -22.41
N LYS A 333 -7.18 22.40 -22.14
CA LYS A 333 -6.23 23.24 -22.88
C LYS A 333 -6.24 22.95 -24.38
N LEU A 334 -6.39 21.67 -24.77
CA LEU A 334 -6.50 21.26 -26.18
C LEU A 334 -7.75 21.77 -26.87
N SER A 335 -8.87 21.86 -26.16
CA SER A 335 -10.13 22.39 -26.71
C SER A 335 -10.08 23.89 -26.98
N GLU A 336 -9.24 24.62 -26.26
CA GLU A 336 -9.06 26.07 -26.37
C GLU A 336 -8.00 26.47 -27.43
N CYS A 337 -7.22 25.49 -27.93
CA CYS A 337 -6.15 25.75 -28.89
C CYS A 337 -6.67 26.08 -30.29
N PRO A 338 -6.09 27.06 -31.00
CA PRO A 338 -6.37 27.32 -32.40
C PRO A 338 -5.99 26.12 -33.27
N LYS A 339 -6.78 25.86 -34.30
CA LYS A 339 -6.49 24.79 -35.29
C LYS A 339 -5.97 25.43 -36.56
N ASP A 340 -4.96 24.79 -37.14
CA ASP A 340 -4.49 25.18 -38.46
C ASP A 340 -5.44 24.71 -39.57
N ASP A 341 -5.15 25.06 -40.83
CA ASP A 341 -5.93 24.70 -41.99
C ASP A 341 -6.07 23.20 -42.25
N ASN A 342 -5.17 22.40 -41.63
CA ASN A 342 -5.17 20.94 -41.67
C ASN A 342 -5.87 20.31 -40.44
N GLY A 343 -6.46 21.10 -39.56
CA GLY A 343 -7.13 20.64 -38.33
C GLY A 343 -6.17 20.22 -37.21
N MET A 344 -4.89 20.57 -37.31
CA MET A 344 -3.90 20.37 -36.26
C MET A 344 -4.02 21.47 -35.21
N ALA A 345 -3.99 21.11 -33.94
CA ALA A 345 -3.97 22.06 -32.83
C ALA A 345 -2.58 22.63 -32.60
N LEU A 346 -2.47 23.96 -32.49
CA LEU A 346 -1.26 24.62 -32.04
C LEU A 346 -1.29 24.80 -30.54
N VAL A 347 -0.34 24.20 -29.84
CA VAL A 347 -0.33 24.13 -28.37
C VAL A 347 0.98 24.65 -27.82
N ASP A 348 0.88 25.58 -26.88
CA ASP A 348 2.01 26.03 -26.05
C ASP A 348 2.13 25.13 -24.81
N CYS A 349 3.29 24.51 -24.63
CA CYS A 349 3.56 23.69 -23.46
C CYS A 349 3.56 24.55 -22.19
N PRO A 350 2.84 24.18 -21.15
CA PRO A 350 2.81 24.97 -19.90
C PRO A 350 4.11 24.91 -19.11
N GLU A 351 4.98 23.94 -19.38
CA GLU A 351 6.23 23.72 -18.63
C GLU A 351 7.47 24.27 -19.33
N CYS A 352 7.63 24.02 -20.63
CA CYS A 352 8.82 24.46 -21.39
C CYS A 352 8.53 25.61 -22.35
N PHE A 353 7.30 26.06 -22.47
CA PHE A 353 6.84 27.18 -23.30
C PHE A 353 7.10 27.00 -24.83
N GLU A 354 7.46 25.80 -25.26
CA GLU A 354 7.61 25.45 -26.66
C GLU A 354 6.24 25.26 -27.31
N THR A 355 6.06 25.84 -28.49
CA THR A 355 4.85 25.67 -29.31
C THR A 355 5.01 24.48 -30.25
N PHE A 356 4.06 23.60 -30.30
CA PHE A 356 4.06 22.47 -31.23
C PHE A 356 2.68 22.21 -31.79
N SER A 357 2.65 21.61 -33.00
CA SER A 357 1.42 21.19 -33.68
C SER A 357 1.18 19.72 -33.48
N PHE A 358 -0.07 19.33 -33.18
CA PHE A 358 -0.41 17.93 -33.05
C PHE A 358 -1.86 17.63 -33.44
N GLN A 359 -2.11 16.38 -33.82
CA GLN A 359 -3.45 15.92 -34.15
C GLN A 359 -4.24 15.54 -32.89
N ILE A 360 -5.40 16.17 -32.71
CA ILE A 360 -6.30 15.82 -31.61
C ILE A 360 -6.82 14.40 -31.80
N LYS A 361 -6.52 13.53 -30.87
CA LYS A 361 -7.00 12.14 -30.85
C LYS A 361 -8.24 12.04 -29.97
N THR A 362 -9.20 11.24 -30.42
CA THR A 362 -10.39 10.90 -29.62
C THR A 362 -10.50 9.39 -29.45
N THR A 363 -11.16 8.96 -28.40
CA THR A 363 -11.46 7.57 -28.11
C THR A 363 -12.87 7.46 -27.56
N THR A 364 -13.39 6.25 -27.41
CA THR A 364 -14.62 5.95 -26.67
C THR A 364 -14.28 5.33 -25.34
N GLY A 365 -15.22 5.34 -24.40
CA GLY A 365 -15.12 4.52 -23.21
C GLY A 365 -15.11 3.03 -23.54
N SER A 366 -14.67 2.22 -22.59
CA SER A 366 -14.63 0.76 -22.72
C SER A 366 -14.91 0.08 -21.39
N PRO A 367 -15.80 -0.93 -21.35
CA PRO A 367 -16.01 -1.77 -20.18
C PRO A 367 -14.73 -2.41 -19.63
N LEU A 368 -13.71 -2.59 -20.47
CA LEU A 368 -12.43 -3.19 -20.11
C LEU A 368 -11.48 -2.22 -19.40
N ASN A 369 -11.77 -0.93 -19.38
CA ASN A 369 -10.92 0.06 -18.73
C ASN A 369 -10.90 -0.15 -17.20
N LEU A 370 -9.72 0.05 -16.59
CA LEU A 370 -9.48 -0.26 -15.19
C LEU A 370 -9.23 1.00 -14.35
N ALA A 371 -9.77 1.01 -13.14
CA ALA A 371 -9.47 1.98 -12.11
C ALA A 371 -8.72 1.31 -10.95
N PHE A 372 -7.73 2.02 -10.40
CA PHE A 372 -6.91 1.52 -9.29
C PHE A 372 -7.13 2.32 -8.01
N ILE A 373 -7.01 1.65 -6.89
CA ILE A 373 -6.77 2.23 -5.57
C ILE A 373 -5.28 2.06 -5.30
N GLY A 374 -4.57 3.16 -5.10
CA GLY A 374 -3.14 3.14 -4.78
C GLY A 374 -2.89 3.16 -3.29
N HIS A 375 -1.81 2.53 -2.84
CA HIS A 375 -1.41 2.45 -1.44
C HIS A 375 0.10 2.60 -1.27
N TRP A 376 0.49 3.12 -0.11
CA TRP A 376 1.86 3.19 0.36
C TRP A 376 1.93 2.90 1.85
N ASP A 377 2.87 2.06 2.23
CA ASP A 377 3.28 1.87 3.62
C ASP A 377 4.76 1.55 3.73
N ALA A 378 5.36 1.96 4.87
CA ALA A 378 6.75 1.66 5.23
C ALA A 378 6.79 0.76 6.47
N TRP A 379 7.38 -0.40 6.34
CA TRP A 379 7.38 -1.45 7.35
C TRP A 379 8.77 -2.00 7.63
N GLN A 380 8.93 -2.69 8.76
CA GLN A 380 10.19 -3.29 9.17
C GLN A 380 10.20 -4.79 8.83
N PRO A 381 11.06 -5.23 7.88
CA PRO A 381 11.14 -6.64 7.51
C PRO A 381 11.75 -7.53 8.59
N PHE A 382 12.43 -6.95 9.60
CA PHE A 382 13.10 -7.68 10.66
C PHE A 382 12.80 -7.08 12.04
N ARG A 383 12.51 -7.92 13.03
CA ARG A 383 12.23 -7.49 14.40
C ARG A 383 13.44 -6.83 15.09
N THR A 384 14.64 -7.25 14.74
CA THR A 384 15.90 -6.83 15.40
C THR A 384 16.65 -5.73 14.64
N SER A 385 16.18 -5.32 13.48
CA SER A 385 16.84 -4.32 12.64
C SER A 385 16.01 -3.04 12.54
N LEU A 386 16.68 -1.89 12.61
CA LEU A 386 16.06 -0.58 12.33
C LEU A 386 15.86 -0.34 10.82
N ARG A 387 16.17 -1.33 9.99
CA ARG A 387 16.00 -1.22 8.54
C ARG A 387 14.52 -1.30 8.20
N SER A 388 14.00 -0.31 7.51
CA SER A 388 12.66 -0.29 6.95
C SER A 388 12.68 -0.67 5.47
N CYS A 389 11.56 -1.12 4.95
CA CYS A 389 11.26 -1.31 3.55
C CYS A 389 9.90 -0.67 3.31
N GLY A 390 9.68 -0.11 2.13
CA GLY A 390 8.37 0.39 1.76
C GLY A 390 7.82 -0.33 0.55
N SER A 391 6.49 -0.42 0.44
CA SER A 391 5.80 -0.97 -0.71
C SER A 391 4.83 0.05 -1.31
N ILE A 392 4.89 0.18 -2.63
CA ILE A 392 3.88 0.87 -3.42
C ILE A 392 2.99 -0.22 -4.01
N GLU A 393 1.70 -0.16 -3.72
CA GLU A 393 0.74 -1.20 -4.02
C GLU A 393 -0.49 -0.64 -4.73
N ILE A 394 -1.19 -1.50 -5.47
CA ILE A 394 -2.47 -1.18 -6.09
C ILE A 394 -3.47 -2.31 -5.85
N SER A 395 -4.75 -1.95 -5.84
CA SER A 395 -5.88 -2.87 -5.94
C SER A 395 -6.81 -2.39 -7.04
N VAL A 396 -7.56 -3.32 -7.68
CA VAL A 396 -8.40 -2.99 -8.85
C VAL A 396 -9.81 -2.66 -8.40
N ALA A 397 -10.21 -1.39 -8.53
CA ALA A 397 -11.50 -0.88 -8.08
C ALA A 397 -12.71 -1.45 -8.85
N ASN A 398 -12.49 -2.05 -10.02
CA ASN A 398 -13.53 -2.66 -10.85
C ASN A 398 -14.16 -3.92 -10.26
N MET A 399 -13.47 -4.59 -9.33
CA MET A 399 -13.92 -5.80 -8.63
C MET A 399 -14.88 -5.48 -7.50
N TYR A 400 -15.74 -6.42 -7.11
CA TYR A 400 -16.50 -6.31 -5.86
C TYR A 400 -15.56 -6.13 -4.66
N LYS A 401 -16.03 -5.44 -3.62
CA LYS A 401 -15.21 -5.17 -2.43
C LYS A 401 -14.81 -6.45 -1.69
N GLU A 402 -15.66 -7.48 -1.72
CA GLU A 402 -15.36 -8.79 -1.15
C GLU A 402 -14.14 -9.43 -1.82
N ASP A 403 -14.05 -9.39 -3.17
CA ASP A 403 -12.89 -9.88 -3.91
C ASP A 403 -11.63 -9.07 -3.57
N ARG A 404 -11.73 -7.73 -3.58
CA ARG A 404 -10.62 -6.82 -3.25
C ARG A 404 -10.14 -6.95 -1.80
N ALA A 405 -10.96 -7.46 -0.89
CA ALA A 405 -10.59 -7.69 0.50
C ALA A 405 -9.59 -8.85 0.69
N HIS A 406 -9.37 -9.67 -0.34
CA HIS A 406 -8.36 -10.72 -0.29
C HIS A 406 -6.95 -10.17 -0.56
N VAL A 407 -5.96 -10.63 0.21
CA VAL A 407 -4.55 -10.20 0.04
C VAL A 407 -3.98 -10.56 -1.33
N ASP A 408 -4.54 -11.58 -1.97
CA ASP A 408 -4.14 -11.99 -3.32
C ASP A 408 -4.53 -10.98 -4.41
N GLU A 409 -5.48 -10.09 -4.13
CA GLU A 409 -5.90 -9.00 -5.02
C GLU A 409 -5.16 -7.67 -4.71
N VAL A 410 -4.12 -7.74 -3.88
CA VAL A 410 -3.16 -6.65 -3.69
C VAL A 410 -1.94 -6.92 -4.57
N TYR A 411 -1.62 -5.97 -5.43
CA TYR A 411 -0.55 -6.06 -6.42
C TYR A 411 0.55 -5.06 -6.13
N VAL A 412 1.75 -5.54 -5.90
CA VAL A 412 2.92 -4.67 -5.65
C VAL A 412 3.40 -4.05 -6.96
N VAL A 413 3.59 -2.75 -6.94
CA VAL A 413 4.17 -1.99 -8.06
C VAL A 413 5.66 -1.78 -7.87
N GLY A 414 6.12 -1.63 -6.62
CA GLY A 414 7.54 -1.51 -6.34
C GLY A 414 7.88 -1.54 -4.85
N PHE A 415 9.09 -2.02 -4.55
CA PHE A 415 9.64 -2.01 -3.19
C PHE A 415 10.68 -0.91 -3.04
N VAL A 416 10.37 0.07 -2.20
CA VAL A 416 11.24 1.22 -1.91
C VAL A 416 12.31 0.80 -0.89
N PRO A 417 13.61 0.92 -1.22
CA PRO A 417 14.67 0.50 -0.33
C PRO A 417 14.84 1.45 0.85
N SER A 418 15.14 0.88 2.01
CA SER A 418 15.63 1.65 3.15
C SER A 418 16.99 2.26 2.84
N THR A 419 17.25 3.43 3.38
CA THR A 419 18.61 3.96 3.44
C THR A 419 19.45 3.14 4.42
N SER A 420 20.72 2.98 4.11
CA SER A 420 21.66 2.21 4.95
C SER A 420 22.00 2.91 6.29
N VAL A 421 21.57 4.15 6.47
CA VAL A 421 21.82 4.96 7.66
C VAL A 421 20.54 5.07 8.47
N PRO A 422 20.51 4.66 9.75
CA PRO A 422 19.36 4.86 10.62
C PRO A 422 18.95 6.34 10.64
N ASN A 423 17.68 6.61 10.39
CA ASN A 423 17.06 7.94 10.24
C ASN A 423 17.42 8.70 8.94
N ASP A 424 18.01 8.06 7.95
CA ASP A 424 18.28 8.67 6.65
C ASP A 424 17.25 8.15 5.64
N VAL A 425 15.97 8.33 5.95
CA VAL A 425 14.88 8.09 5.01
C VAL A 425 15.00 9.13 3.89
N PRO A 426 14.81 8.77 2.61
CA PRO A 426 14.79 9.75 1.55
C PRO A 426 13.78 10.86 1.91
N GLU A 427 14.20 12.12 1.97
CA GLU A 427 13.31 13.24 2.29
C GLU A 427 12.21 13.41 1.24
N HIS A 428 12.30 12.71 0.11
CA HIS A 428 11.20 12.65 -0.82
C HIS A 428 11.16 11.34 -1.64
N PHE A 429 9.94 10.85 -1.80
CA PHE A 429 9.61 9.57 -2.44
C PHE A 429 9.33 9.71 -3.94
N ASP A 430 9.31 10.93 -4.48
CA ASP A 430 9.00 11.19 -5.88
C ASP A 430 9.74 10.29 -6.87
N PRO A 431 11.06 10.05 -6.72
CA PRO A 431 11.79 9.19 -7.65
C PRO A 431 11.29 7.73 -7.69
N PHE A 432 10.68 7.26 -6.61
CA PHE A 432 10.13 5.91 -6.51
C PHE A 432 8.69 5.84 -7.04
N LEU A 433 7.95 6.96 -6.95
CA LEU A 433 6.60 7.07 -7.48
C LEU A 433 6.57 7.36 -8.99
N GLU A 434 7.57 8.04 -9.51
CA GLU A 434 7.61 8.50 -10.90
C GLU A 434 7.43 7.38 -11.95
N PRO A 435 8.02 6.18 -11.81
CA PRO A 435 7.77 5.07 -12.74
C PRO A 435 6.28 4.68 -12.82
N LEU A 436 5.57 4.66 -11.68
CA LEU A 436 4.13 4.41 -11.65
C LEU A 436 3.35 5.53 -12.33
N MET A 437 3.73 6.78 -12.11
CA MET A 437 3.08 7.93 -12.77
C MET A 437 3.25 7.88 -14.29
N ASN A 438 4.40 7.46 -14.76
CA ASN A 438 4.66 7.26 -16.19
C ASN A 438 3.81 6.13 -16.77
N ASP A 439 3.70 4.99 -16.08
CA ASP A 439 2.86 3.86 -16.52
C ASP A 439 1.38 4.23 -16.50
N LEU A 440 0.88 4.91 -15.47
CA LEU A 440 -0.51 5.40 -15.40
C LEU A 440 -0.81 6.39 -16.53
N SER A 441 0.09 7.32 -16.77
CA SER A 441 -0.07 8.32 -17.85
C SER A 441 -0.08 7.66 -19.23
N SER A 442 0.83 6.70 -19.47
CA SER A 442 0.89 5.95 -20.73
C SER A 442 -0.33 5.07 -20.89
N GLY A 443 -0.71 4.37 -19.82
CA GLY A 443 -1.90 3.52 -19.80
C GLY A 443 -3.20 4.32 -19.99
N PHE A 444 -3.26 5.59 -19.56
CA PHE A 444 -4.41 6.44 -19.81
C PHE A 444 -4.43 7.00 -21.25
N ILE A 445 -3.31 7.55 -21.73
CA ILE A 445 -3.22 8.22 -23.03
C ILE A 445 -3.17 7.21 -24.18
N ASP A 446 -2.25 6.25 -24.10
CA ASP A 446 -1.98 5.27 -25.15
C ASP A 446 -2.78 3.98 -24.96
N GLY A 447 -2.98 3.57 -23.71
CA GLY A 447 -3.58 2.29 -23.33
C GLY A 447 -2.62 1.12 -23.45
N PHE A 448 -3.03 -0.04 -22.93
CA PHE A 448 -2.31 -1.30 -23.02
C PHE A 448 -3.05 -2.24 -23.95
N GLN A 449 -2.34 -2.82 -24.92
CA GLN A 449 -2.88 -3.89 -25.77
C GLN A 449 -2.90 -5.17 -24.95
N VAL A 450 -4.07 -5.80 -24.80
CA VAL A 450 -4.25 -6.99 -23.99
C VAL A 450 -4.85 -8.13 -24.81
N PRO A 451 -4.55 -9.41 -24.50
CA PRO A 451 -5.28 -10.52 -25.09
C PRO A 451 -6.72 -10.51 -24.57
N TYR A 452 -7.68 -10.90 -25.42
CA TYR A 452 -9.07 -11.04 -25.00
C TYR A 452 -9.46 -12.52 -24.92
N PRO A 453 -9.91 -13.03 -23.74
CA PRO A 453 -10.25 -14.42 -23.56
C PRO A 453 -11.43 -14.86 -24.42
N SER A 454 -11.33 -16.04 -25.04
CA SER A 454 -12.36 -16.59 -25.95
C SER A 454 -13.68 -16.93 -25.27
N GLY A 455 -13.68 -17.18 -23.96
CA GLY A 455 -14.86 -17.52 -23.17
C GLY A 455 -15.73 -16.33 -22.75
N LEU A 456 -15.33 -15.11 -23.07
CA LEU A 456 -16.07 -13.90 -22.70
C LEU A 456 -16.74 -13.28 -23.93
N THR A 457 -17.99 -12.88 -23.78
CA THR A 457 -18.74 -12.13 -24.78
C THR A 457 -19.05 -10.73 -24.23
N ILE A 458 -18.36 -9.73 -24.73
CA ILE A 458 -18.70 -8.32 -24.50
C ILE A 458 -19.06 -7.73 -25.85
N SER A 459 -20.19 -7.04 -25.92
CA SER A 459 -20.59 -6.31 -27.12
C SER A 459 -19.43 -5.44 -27.62
N ASN A 460 -19.08 -5.55 -28.90
CA ASN A 460 -18.02 -4.86 -29.60
C ASN A 460 -16.59 -5.46 -29.54
N TYR A 461 -16.39 -6.63 -28.97
CA TYR A 461 -15.11 -7.34 -29.03
C TYR A 461 -15.28 -8.75 -29.58
N GLU A 462 -14.44 -9.14 -30.53
CA GLU A 462 -14.41 -10.48 -31.10
C GLU A 462 -13.32 -11.34 -30.44
N PRO A 463 -13.53 -12.64 -30.26
CA PRO A 463 -12.50 -13.54 -29.78
C PRO A 463 -11.21 -13.47 -30.59
N GLY A 464 -10.06 -13.32 -29.92
CA GLY A 464 -8.76 -13.19 -30.58
C GLY A 464 -8.33 -11.77 -30.94
N GLU A 465 -9.18 -10.77 -30.70
CA GLU A 465 -8.77 -9.35 -30.80
C GLU A 465 -7.80 -8.97 -29.67
N MET A 466 -7.05 -7.90 -29.92
CA MET A 466 -6.17 -7.28 -28.93
C MET A 466 -6.73 -5.91 -28.52
N PRO A 467 -7.77 -5.86 -27.66
CA PRO A 467 -8.35 -4.59 -27.25
C PRO A 467 -7.38 -3.70 -26.51
N THR A 468 -7.62 -2.40 -26.61
CA THR A 468 -6.87 -1.40 -25.86
C THR A 468 -7.56 -1.16 -24.52
N VAL A 469 -6.90 -1.49 -23.43
CA VAL A 469 -7.34 -1.21 -22.05
C VAL A 469 -6.66 0.05 -21.54
N ARG A 470 -7.44 1.00 -21.06
CA ARG A 470 -6.94 2.21 -20.41
C ARG A 470 -7.04 2.08 -18.90
N VAL A 471 -6.16 2.80 -18.21
CA VAL A 471 -6.09 2.73 -16.73
C VAL A 471 -6.12 4.12 -16.12
N LEU A 472 -6.68 4.24 -14.92
CA LEU A 472 -6.63 5.44 -14.10
C LEU A 472 -6.46 5.08 -12.61
N LEU A 473 -5.98 6.03 -11.82
CA LEU A 473 -5.97 5.96 -10.36
C LEU A 473 -7.24 6.65 -9.84
N LEU A 474 -8.08 5.92 -9.11
CA LEU A 474 -9.34 6.46 -8.57
C LEU A 474 -9.10 7.24 -7.28
N CYS A 475 -8.34 6.65 -6.35
CA CYS A 475 -7.93 7.27 -5.09
C CYS A 475 -6.59 6.69 -4.61
N TRP A 476 -6.00 7.38 -3.63
CA TRP A 476 -4.77 6.99 -2.95
C TRP A 476 -5.03 6.87 -1.46
N THR A 477 -4.68 5.72 -0.86
CA THR A 477 -4.80 5.47 0.56
C THR A 477 -3.43 5.22 1.20
N ALA A 478 -3.27 5.59 2.45
CA ALA A 478 -2.11 5.34 3.31
C ALA A 478 -2.47 5.76 4.74
N ASP A 479 -1.61 5.51 5.70
CA ASP A 479 -1.69 6.18 6.99
C ASP A 479 -1.47 7.70 6.83
N HIS A 480 -1.73 8.51 7.86
CA HIS A 480 -1.61 9.97 7.73
C HIS A 480 -0.19 10.44 7.33
N PRO A 481 0.90 9.93 7.93
CA PRO A 481 2.26 10.23 7.47
C PRO A 481 2.51 9.87 6.00
N GLY A 482 2.15 8.67 5.58
CA GLY A 482 2.32 8.23 4.20
C GLY A 482 1.55 9.07 3.19
N GLN A 483 0.33 9.48 3.53
CA GLN A 483 -0.43 10.42 2.69
C GLN A 483 0.25 11.78 2.59
N CYS A 484 0.86 12.26 3.68
CA CYS A 484 1.60 13.52 3.66
C CYS A 484 2.85 13.45 2.79
N GLU A 485 3.52 12.31 2.75
CA GLU A 485 4.70 12.09 1.91
C GLU A 485 4.37 12.16 0.41
N PHE A 486 3.36 11.43 -0.03
CA PHE A 486 2.98 11.36 -1.45
C PHE A 486 2.11 12.52 -1.91
N GLY A 487 1.23 13.02 -1.03
CA GLY A 487 0.38 14.19 -1.29
C GLY A 487 1.12 15.52 -1.16
N LYS A 488 2.36 15.52 -0.64
CA LYS A 488 3.14 16.73 -0.31
C LYS A 488 2.44 17.63 0.71
N PHE A 489 1.74 17.03 1.66
CA PHE A 489 1.14 17.72 2.79
C PHE A 489 2.13 17.87 3.95
N LEU A 490 1.91 18.83 4.81
CA LEU A 490 2.69 18.99 6.01
C LEU A 490 2.13 18.08 7.12
N ASN A 491 2.86 17.04 7.47
CA ASN A 491 2.42 16.02 8.43
C ASN A 491 2.05 16.60 9.82
N GLN A 492 2.85 17.53 10.31
CA GLN A 492 2.60 18.21 11.58
C GLN A 492 2.96 19.70 11.43
N GLY A 493 1.98 20.57 11.49
CA GLY A 493 2.21 21.99 11.31
C GLY A 493 0.99 22.81 11.58
N LYS A 494 1.15 24.13 11.50
CA LYS A 494 0.05 25.07 11.73
C LYS A 494 -1.17 24.81 10.81
N CYS A 495 -0.93 24.42 9.58
CA CYS A 495 -1.96 24.17 8.58
C CYS A 495 -1.90 22.68 8.11
N GLY A 496 -2.09 21.74 9.04
CA GLY A 496 -1.91 20.30 8.76
C GLY A 496 -3.08 19.60 8.07
N CYS A 497 -4.27 20.23 7.97
CA CYS A 497 -5.39 19.61 7.29
C CYS A 497 -5.31 19.82 5.78
N ARG A 498 -5.44 18.72 4.99
CA ARG A 498 -5.49 18.80 3.52
C ARG A 498 -6.87 19.17 2.96
N ARG A 499 -7.93 19.03 3.78
CA ARG A 499 -9.32 19.27 3.36
C ARG A 499 -9.79 20.69 3.61
N CYS A 500 -9.36 21.29 4.71
CA CYS A 500 -9.81 22.62 5.10
C CYS A 500 -8.66 23.51 5.61
N LYS A 501 -8.94 24.78 5.78
CA LYS A 501 -7.96 25.80 6.23
C LYS A 501 -7.95 25.95 7.76
N VAL A 502 -8.17 24.87 8.52
CA VAL A 502 -8.01 24.89 9.97
C VAL A 502 -6.59 25.28 10.35
N SER A 503 -6.45 26.12 11.36
CA SER A 503 -5.15 26.53 11.91
C SER A 503 -4.91 25.81 13.24
N GLY A 504 -3.92 24.94 13.28
CA GLY A 504 -3.48 24.30 14.53
C GLY A 504 -2.88 25.28 15.52
N LYS A 505 -2.99 24.95 16.79
CA LYS A 505 -2.44 25.69 17.93
C LYS A 505 -1.46 24.81 18.69
N GLN A 506 -0.43 25.40 19.24
CA GLN A 506 0.48 24.72 20.19
C GLN A 506 -0.12 24.82 21.60
N SER A 507 0.00 23.74 22.37
CA SER A 507 -0.34 23.79 23.80
C SER A 507 0.84 24.32 24.63
N GLU A 508 0.56 24.68 25.87
CA GLU A 508 1.60 25.12 26.80
C GLU A 508 2.61 24.01 27.16
N HIS A 509 2.22 22.76 26.93
CA HIS A 509 2.98 21.57 27.30
C HIS A 509 3.69 20.86 26.14
N SER A 510 3.45 21.31 24.89
CA SER A 510 3.94 20.61 23.70
C SER A 510 4.22 21.57 22.54
N TYR A 511 5.26 21.26 21.78
CA TYR A 511 5.56 21.95 20.51
C TYR A 511 4.75 21.41 19.33
N HIS A 512 3.90 20.39 19.56
CA HIS A 512 3.01 19.85 18.54
C HIS A 512 1.86 20.82 18.28
N TYR A 513 1.32 20.75 17.07
CA TYR A 513 0.10 21.48 16.71
C TYR A 513 -1.11 20.59 16.93
N TYR A 514 -2.15 21.18 17.52
CA TYR A 514 -3.44 20.56 17.80
C TYR A 514 -4.54 21.38 17.14
N TYR A 515 -5.59 20.71 16.69
CA TYR A 515 -6.60 21.31 15.81
C TYR A 515 -7.95 21.46 16.54
N GLY A 516 -7.96 22.29 17.58
CA GLY A 516 -9.14 22.68 18.34
C GLY A 516 -9.98 23.78 17.65
N ASP A 517 -10.65 24.62 18.44
CA ASP A 517 -11.62 25.64 18.03
C ASP A 517 -12.93 25.06 17.47
N ASN A 518 -13.29 23.83 17.89
CA ASN A 518 -14.56 23.20 17.50
C ASN A 518 -15.74 23.62 18.37
N ARG A 519 -15.47 23.99 19.63
CA ARG A 519 -16.45 24.15 20.69
C ARG A 519 -17.48 25.27 20.47
N PHE A 520 -17.09 26.38 19.87
CA PHE A 520 -17.92 27.57 19.75
C PHE A 520 -18.63 27.71 18.41
N HIS A 521 -18.45 26.79 17.52
CA HIS A 521 -19.03 26.82 16.17
C HIS A 521 -18.66 28.06 15.34
N CYS A 522 -17.81 28.92 15.84
CA CYS A 522 -17.44 30.17 15.20
C CYS A 522 -16.67 29.99 13.91
N ARG A 523 -15.98 28.86 13.79
CA ARG A 523 -15.11 28.57 12.66
C ARG A 523 -15.46 27.28 11.91
N TYR A 524 -16.35 26.46 12.48
CA TYR A 524 -16.81 25.26 11.81
C TYR A 524 -18.15 25.50 11.10
N PRO A 525 -18.31 25.03 9.83
CA PRO A 525 -17.26 24.44 9.01
C PRO A 525 -16.20 25.46 8.62
N TRP A 526 -14.91 25.02 8.66
CA TRP A 526 -13.82 25.85 8.12
C TRP A 526 -13.94 25.93 6.61
N GLU A 527 -13.32 26.97 6.03
CA GLU A 527 -13.20 27.11 4.59
C GLU A 527 -12.49 25.86 3.99
N SER A 528 -13.14 25.22 3.04
CA SER A 528 -12.58 24.07 2.32
C SER A 528 -11.42 24.52 1.45
N ARG A 529 -10.41 23.66 1.29
CA ARG A 529 -9.36 23.86 0.33
C ARG A 529 -9.85 23.50 -1.06
N ASP A 530 -9.43 24.28 -2.03
CA ASP A 530 -9.70 24.05 -3.44
C ASP A 530 -8.37 23.89 -4.18
N VAL A 531 -8.21 22.79 -4.94
CA VAL A 531 -6.95 22.46 -5.59
C VAL A 531 -6.54 23.47 -6.65
N GLU A 532 -7.48 24.11 -7.31
CA GLU A 532 -7.20 25.15 -8.32
C GLU A 532 -6.65 26.42 -7.66
N LEU A 533 -7.20 26.80 -6.50
CA LEU A 533 -6.72 27.92 -5.71
C LEU A 533 -5.37 27.64 -5.02
N GLU A 534 -5.07 26.37 -4.73
CA GLU A 534 -3.80 25.98 -4.09
C GLU A 534 -2.65 25.79 -5.10
N GLN A 535 -2.89 25.81 -6.41
CA GLN A 535 -1.84 25.65 -7.43
C GLN A 535 -0.73 26.72 -7.34
N GLU A 536 -1.09 27.96 -7.03
CA GLU A 536 -0.10 29.03 -6.82
C GLU A 536 0.81 28.72 -5.62
N ASN A 537 0.24 28.18 -4.54
CA ASN A 537 0.99 27.76 -3.36
C ASN A 537 1.96 26.59 -3.66
N PHE A 538 1.54 25.65 -4.50
CA PHE A 538 2.40 24.55 -4.95
C PHE A 538 3.57 25.10 -5.77
N TYR A 539 3.29 25.98 -6.74
CA TYR A 539 4.27 26.61 -7.59
C TYR A 539 5.30 27.43 -6.79
N ASP A 540 4.85 28.24 -5.85
CA ASP A 540 5.73 29.05 -4.97
C ASP A 540 6.67 28.17 -4.15
N LEU A 541 6.17 27.07 -3.60
CA LEU A 541 6.97 26.12 -2.82
C LEU A 541 7.99 25.38 -3.68
N ASP A 542 7.66 25.06 -4.92
CA ASP A 542 8.58 24.39 -5.82
C ASP A 542 9.71 25.29 -6.31
N ASN A 543 9.44 26.58 -6.51
CA ASN A 543 10.40 27.54 -7.02
C ASN A 543 11.19 28.27 -5.94
N GLU A 544 10.75 28.26 -4.67
CA GLU A 544 11.53 28.89 -3.60
C GLU A 544 12.79 28.10 -3.27
N THR A 545 13.94 28.72 -3.53
CA THR A 545 15.27 28.13 -3.34
C THR A 545 15.84 28.32 -1.94
N ARG A 546 15.39 29.38 -1.23
CA ARG A 546 15.86 29.71 0.12
C ARG A 546 15.19 28.81 1.15
N THR A 547 15.93 27.90 1.75
CA THR A 547 15.41 26.88 2.69
C THR A 547 14.60 27.46 3.85
N SER A 548 15.01 28.59 4.42
CA SER A 548 14.29 29.22 5.55
C SER A 548 12.95 29.82 5.13
N VAL A 549 12.90 30.48 3.97
CA VAL A 549 11.67 31.07 3.43
C VAL A 549 10.68 29.96 3.07
N ARG A 550 11.18 28.91 2.42
CA ARG A 550 10.38 27.75 2.05
C ARG A 550 9.79 27.03 3.26
N LYS A 551 10.57 26.82 4.34
CA LYS A 551 10.05 26.22 5.60
C LYS A 551 8.91 27.06 6.19
N ARG A 552 9.03 28.39 6.14
CA ARG A 552 7.97 29.30 6.58
C ARG A 552 6.74 29.18 5.69
N LEU A 553 6.89 29.25 4.36
CA LEU A 553 5.79 29.06 3.41
C LEU A 553 5.11 27.71 3.61
N SER A 554 5.89 26.65 3.74
CA SER A 554 5.37 25.30 4.01
C SER A 554 4.51 25.27 5.30
N SER A 555 4.99 25.87 6.39
CA SER A 555 4.23 25.98 7.64
C SER A 555 2.94 26.78 7.49
N ASP A 556 3.00 27.89 6.75
CA ASP A 556 1.87 28.81 6.58
C ASP A 556 0.80 28.25 5.60
N LYS A 557 1.23 27.49 4.59
CA LYS A 557 0.35 26.95 3.55
C LYS A 557 -0.11 25.51 3.81
N GLY A 558 0.68 24.73 4.56
CA GLY A 558 0.38 23.31 4.87
C GLY A 558 0.85 22.32 3.81
N PHE A 559 1.73 22.74 2.89
CA PHE A 559 2.28 21.94 1.80
C PHE A 559 3.80 21.96 1.79
N THR A 560 4.41 20.97 1.16
CA THR A 560 5.87 20.87 0.98
C THR A 560 6.31 21.03 -0.47
N GLY A 561 5.39 21.10 -1.41
CA GLY A 561 5.58 21.25 -2.85
C GLY A 561 4.43 20.64 -3.63
N THR A 562 4.59 20.48 -4.94
CA THR A 562 3.60 19.81 -5.81
C THR A 562 3.76 18.30 -5.74
N SER A 563 2.66 17.58 -5.45
CA SER A 563 2.62 16.13 -5.52
C SER A 563 2.73 15.63 -6.96
N LEU A 564 3.47 14.53 -7.19
CA LEU A 564 3.48 13.87 -8.49
C LEU A 564 2.10 13.31 -8.87
N LEU A 565 1.29 12.87 -7.89
CA LEU A 565 -0.10 12.47 -8.12
C LEU A 565 -0.89 13.61 -8.78
N HIS A 566 -0.74 14.84 -8.25
CA HIS A 566 -1.38 16.02 -8.83
C HIS A 566 -0.78 16.37 -10.21
N LYS A 567 0.54 16.49 -10.29
CA LYS A 567 1.25 16.90 -11.50
C LYS A 567 0.92 16.04 -12.73
N TYR A 568 0.84 14.72 -12.54
CA TYR A 568 0.58 13.77 -13.61
C TYR A 568 -0.91 13.54 -13.86
N LEU A 569 -1.71 13.39 -12.81
CA LEU A 569 -3.06 12.85 -12.95
C LEU A 569 -4.15 13.93 -13.00
N TYR A 570 -3.91 15.12 -12.44
CA TYR A 570 -4.86 16.22 -12.53
C TYR A 570 -5.12 16.65 -13.99
N PRO A 571 -4.08 16.88 -14.83
CA PRO A 571 -4.29 17.25 -16.23
C PRO A 571 -4.88 16.12 -17.11
N LEU A 572 -4.85 14.87 -16.66
CA LEU A 572 -5.43 13.74 -17.40
C LEU A 572 -6.94 13.64 -17.24
N TYR A 573 -7.41 13.62 -15.99
CA TYR A 573 -8.82 13.38 -15.65
C TYR A 573 -9.27 14.04 -14.33
N GLY A 574 -8.60 15.11 -13.90
CA GLY A 574 -8.98 15.89 -12.72
C GLY A 574 -8.77 15.13 -11.41
N PHE A 575 -7.63 14.45 -11.21
CA PHE A 575 -7.28 13.84 -9.92
C PHE A 575 -6.92 14.94 -8.92
N ASP A 576 -7.87 15.32 -8.08
CA ASP A 576 -7.69 16.30 -7.02
C ASP A 576 -6.95 15.66 -5.82
N VAL A 577 -5.67 15.97 -5.66
CA VAL A 577 -4.85 15.40 -4.60
C VAL A 577 -5.38 15.72 -3.19
N LEU A 578 -6.10 16.83 -3.02
CA LEU A 578 -6.68 17.21 -1.73
C LEU A 578 -7.88 16.31 -1.35
N LYS A 579 -8.64 15.85 -2.34
CA LYS A 579 -9.88 15.07 -2.15
C LYS A 579 -9.71 13.58 -2.44
N HIS A 580 -8.80 13.22 -3.34
CA HIS A 580 -8.65 11.83 -3.79
C HIS A 580 -7.52 11.08 -3.04
N THR A 581 -6.81 11.74 -2.10
CA THR A 581 -6.06 11.06 -1.04
C THR A 581 -7.00 10.86 0.14
N VAL A 582 -7.58 9.66 0.26
CA VAL A 582 -8.66 9.35 1.21
C VAL A 582 -8.18 9.28 2.66
N ILE A 583 -9.07 9.52 3.62
CA ILE A 583 -8.77 9.35 5.03
C ILE A 583 -8.94 7.87 5.39
N ASP A 584 -7.87 7.23 5.81
CA ASP A 584 -7.93 5.84 6.24
C ASP A 584 -8.57 5.73 7.63
N ILE A 585 -9.73 5.08 7.71
CA ILE A 585 -10.44 4.88 8.97
C ILE A 585 -9.79 3.83 9.86
N PHE A 586 -9.04 2.87 9.26
CA PHE A 586 -8.40 1.80 10.02
C PHE A 586 -7.31 2.35 10.96
N HIS A 587 -6.56 3.37 10.56
CA HIS A 587 -5.64 4.08 11.44
C HIS A 587 -6.34 5.16 12.26
N THR A 588 -7.26 5.89 11.67
CA THR A 588 -7.85 7.06 12.31
C THR A 588 -8.74 6.69 13.50
N ILE A 589 -9.57 5.65 13.40
CA ILE A 589 -10.49 5.27 14.47
C ILE A 589 -9.83 4.34 15.50
N PRO A 590 -9.43 3.09 15.19
CA PRO A 590 -8.87 2.20 16.22
C PRO A 590 -7.54 2.68 16.79
N LEU A 591 -6.57 3.01 15.93
CA LEU A 591 -5.18 3.26 16.35
C LEU A 591 -4.92 4.69 16.84
N ASN A 592 -5.83 5.63 16.58
CA ASN A 592 -5.74 6.98 17.10
C ASN A 592 -6.88 7.30 18.05
N LEU A 593 -8.13 7.40 17.56
CA LEU A 593 -9.25 7.80 18.43
C LEU A 593 -9.45 6.83 19.60
N CYS A 594 -9.71 5.55 19.34
CA CYS A 594 -9.99 4.57 20.40
C CYS A 594 -8.78 4.37 21.31
N LYS A 595 -7.58 4.22 20.75
CA LYS A 595 -6.35 4.06 21.52
C LYS A 595 -6.08 5.23 22.46
N ASN A 596 -6.20 6.48 21.97
CA ASN A 596 -5.96 7.67 22.81
C ASN A 596 -6.96 7.74 23.95
N GLN A 597 -8.23 7.39 23.72
CA GLN A 597 -9.25 7.37 24.80
C GLN A 597 -8.96 6.28 25.82
N VAL A 598 -8.57 5.07 25.41
CA VAL A 598 -8.19 3.99 26.33
C VAL A 598 -6.94 4.37 27.15
N GLN A 599 -5.92 4.93 26.50
CA GLN A 599 -4.72 5.38 27.21
C GLN A 599 -5.07 6.43 28.27
N ARG A 600 -5.90 7.39 27.94
CA ARG A 600 -6.35 8.42 28.88
C ARG A 600 -7.10 7.84 30.07
N LEU A 601 -8.00 6.88 29.84
CA LEU A 601 -8.73 6.20 30.94
C LEU A 601 -7.77 5.56 31.94
N LEU A 602 -6.69 4.95 31.44
CA LEU A 602 -5.71 4.24 32.26
C LEU A 602 -4.68 5.17 32.92
N GLU A 603 -4.23 6.22 32.23
CA GLU A 603 -3.25 7.20 32.72
C GLU A 603 -3.82 8.10 33.81
N LEU A 604 -5.09 8.48 33.71
CA LEU A 604 -5.79 9.29 34.69
C LEU A 604 -6.50 8.45 35.75
N GLU A 605 -6.30 7.14 35.73
CA GLU A 605 -6.93 6.19 36.67
C GLU A 605 -8.46 6.33 36.75
N LEU A 606 -9.11 6.73 35.66
CA LEU A 606 -10.56 6.87 35.57
C LEU A 606 -11.27 5.50 35.54
N LEU A 607 -10.54 4.46 35.18
CA LEU A 607 -10.98 3.08 35.19
C LEU A 607 -9.91 2.20 35.86
N ASP A 608 -10.33 1.38 36.85
CA ASP A 608 -9.43 0.44 37.52
C ASP A 608 -8.94 -0.64 36.55
N LYS A 609 -7.63 -0.83 36.49
CA LYS A 609 -6.98 -1.79 35.56
C LYS A 609 -7.33 -3.24 35.89
N THR A 610 -7.48 -3.58 37.16
CA THR A 610 -7.85 -4.94 37.59
C THR A 610 -9.28 -5.25 37.13
N TYR A 611 -10.18 -4.30 37.34
CA TYR A 611 -11.55 -4.41 36.84
C TYR A 611 -11.57 -4.56 35.31
N LEU A 612 -10.80 -3.75 34.59
CA LEU A 612 -10.72 -3.84 33.12
C LEU A 612 -10.26 -5.23 32.67
N ASP A 613 -9.19 -5.75 33.27
CA ASP A 613 -8.64 -7.08 32.96
C ASP A 613 -9.65 -8.21 33.24
N GLU A 614 -10.44 -8.10 34.33
CA GLU A 614 -11.53 -9.03 34.60
C GLU A 614 -12.64 -8.96 33.55
N GLN A 615 -13.01 -7.74 33.12
CA GLN A 615 -14.01 -7.59 32.08
C GLN A 615 -13.53 -8.13 30.74
N ILE A 616 -12.30 -7.86 30.31
CA ILE A 616 -11.70 -8.39 29.07
C ILE A 616 -11.74 -9.93 29.08
N LYS A 617 -11.33 -10.52 30.19
CA LYS A 617 -11.30 -11.99 30.35
C LYS A 617 -12.70 -12.62 30.28
N ASN A 618 -13.69 -11.97 30.88
CA ASN A 618 -15.03 -12.54 31.07
C ASN A 618 -16.07 -12.05 30.04
N PHE A 619 -15.66 -11.19 29.09
CA PHE A 619 -16.58 -10.65 28.09
C PHE A 619 -17.17 -11.78 27.23
N PRO A 620 -18.50 -11.85 27.03
CA PRO A 620 -19.16 -12.94 26.33
C PRO A 620 -19.06 -12.76 24.80
N TRP A 621 -17.86 -12.93 24.24
CA TRP A 621 -17.65 -12.83 22.81
C TRP A 621 -18.49 -13.86 22.06
N THR A 622 -19.32 -13.40 21.10
CA THR A 622 -20.01 -14.27 20.16
C THR A 622 -19.04 -14.91 19.19
N THR A 623 -19.43 -15.98 18.51
CA THR A 623 -18.60 -16.66 17.51
C THR A 623 -18.14 -15.71 16.41
N GLU A 624 -19.03 -14.84 15.95
CA GLU A 624 -18.75 -13.83 14.93
C GLU A 624 -17.71 -12.80 15.38
N LEU A 625 -17.81 -12.34 16.63
CA LEU A 625 -16.89 -11.35 17.20
C LEU A 625 -15.55 -11.95 17.65
N LYS A 626 -15.44 -13.27 17.80
CA LYS A 626 -14.18 -13.96 18.13
C LYS A 626 -13.19 -14.00 16.95
N THR A 627 -13.62 -13.76 15.74
CA THR A 627 -12.74 -13.72 14.58
C THR A 627 -11.69 -12.62 14.70
N GLY A 628 -10.43 -12.88 14.35
CA GLY A 628 -9.33 -11.93 14.47
C GLY A 628 -8.86 -11.69 15.92
N ARG A 629 -8.19 -10.55 16.16
CA ARG A 629 -7.54 -10.27 17.45
C ARG A 629 -8.49 -9.62 18.45
N LEU A 630 -8.53 -10.17 19.65
CA LEU A 630 -9.28 -9.62 20.78
C LEU A 630 -8.39 -8.69 21.63
N PRO A 631 -9.00 -7.78 22.43
CA PRO A 631 -8.30 -7.09 23.49
C PRO A 631 -7.69 -8.11 24.47
N VAL A 632 -6.48 -7.86 24.92
CA VAL A 632 -5.80 -8.69 25.95
C VAL A 632 -5.65 -7.90 27.24
N ALA A 633 -5.41 -8.56 28.35
CA ALA A 633 -5.25 -7.92 29.64
C ALA A 633 -4.16 -6.82 29.58
N VAL A 634 -4.45 -5.66 30.18
CA VAL A 634 -3.53 -4.52 30.22
C VAL A 634 -2.46 -4.65 31.30
N GLY A 635 -2.73 -5.47 32.32
CA GLY A 635 -1.85 -5.69 33.46
C GLY A 635 -1.78 -4.50 34.42
N ARG A 636 -1.27 -4.74 35.62
CA ARG A 636 -1.19 -3.70 36.67
C ARG A 636 -0.34 -2.48 36.28
N ASP A 637 0.69 -2.68 35.48
CA ASP A 637 1.57 -1.62 34.98
C ASP A 637 1.06 -0.97 33.69
N GLY A 638 -0.03 -1.46 33.12
CA GLY A 638 -0.64 -0.95 31.88
C GLY A 638 0.12 -1.32 30.60
N LYS A 639 1.23 -2.06 30.66
CA LYS A 639 2.07 -2.37 29.49
C LYS A 639 1.38 -3.30 28.50
N GLY A 640 0.40 -4.10 28.95
CA GLY A 640 -0.39 -4.96 28.07
C GLY A 640 -1.10 -4.24 26.95
N LEU A 641 -1.42 -2.94 27.13
CA LEU A 641 -2.01 -2.11 26.07
C LEU A 641 -1.11 -2.02 24.81
N GLY A 642 0.21 -2.14 24.95
CA GLY A 642 1.16 -2.16 23.84
C GLY A 642 1.00 -3.37 22.90
N PHE A 643 0.37 -4.43 23.37
CA PHE A 643 0.08 -5.63 22.55
C PHE A 643 -1.22 -5.52 21.76
N TRP A 644 -2.08 -4.54 22.07
CA TRP A 644 -3.30 -4.34 21.31
C TRP A 644 -3.00 -3.87 19.89
N LYS A 645 -3.68 -4.47 18.94
CA LYS A 645 -3.66 -4.07 17.53
C LYS A 645 -4.96 -3.33 17.18
N ALA A 646 -5.08 -2.81 15.98
CA ALA A 646 -6.27 -2.08 15.54
C ALA A 646 -7.58 -2.81 15.86
N GLU A 647 -7.67 -4.11 15.52
CA GLU A 647 -8.85 -4.92 15.83
C GLU A 647 -9.15 -5.03 17.33
N GLY A 648 -8.12 -5.08 18.19
CA GLY A 648 -8.29 -5.08 19.65
C GLY A 648 -8.91 -3.78 20.16
N PHE A 649 -8.42 -2.62 19.67
CA PHE A 649 -9.01 -1.32 20.01
C PHE A 649 -10.42 -1.16 19.44
N GLN A 650 -10.65 -1.62 18.21
CA GLN A 650 -11.98 -1.62 17.59
C GLN A 650 -12.99 -2.42 18.41
N LYS A 651 -12.66 -3.67 18.76
CA LYS A 651 -13.56 -4.56 19.53
C LYS A 651 -13.76 -4.10 20.96
N PHE A 652 -12.74 -3.49 21.54
CA PHE A 652 -12.90 -2.82 22.83
C PHE A 652 -13.87 -1.64 22.74
N ALA A 653 -13.72 -0.77 21.75
CA ALA A 653 -14.60 0.37 21.56
C ALA A 653 -16.05 -0.05 21.28
N TYR A 654 -16.24 -1.08 20.43
CA TYR A 654 -17.54 -1.66 20.16
C TYR A 654 -17.39 -3.18 19.91
N PRO A 655 -18.12 -4.04 20.65
CA PRO A 655 -19.25 -3.72 21.53
C PRO A 655 -18.91 -3.59 23.03
N MET A 656 -17.64 -3.71 23.43
CA MET A 656 -17.28 -3.94 24.84
C MET A 656 -17.44 -2.66 25.71
N LEU A 657 -17.05 -1.49 25.21
CA LEU A 657 -16.87 -0.27 25.99
C LEU A 657 -18.15 0.17 26.73
N GLU A 658 -19.27 0.23 26.03
CA GLU A 658 -20.55 0.64 26.66
C GLU A 658 -20.95 -0.32 27.78
N CYS A 659 -20.76 -1.64 27.60
CA CYS A 659 -21.11 -2.65 28.59
C CYS A 659 -20.29 -2.55 29.89
N ILE A 660 -19.01 -2.18 29.80
CA ILE A 660 -18.12 -2.16 30.96
C ILE A 660 -18.09 -0.84 31.72
N LEU A 661 -18.50 0.26 31.08
CA LEU A 661 -18.46 1.59 31.68
C LEU A 661 -19.74 1.96 32.44
N GLU A 662 -20.82 1.26 32.20
CA GLU A 662 -22.10 1.55 32.85
C GLU A 662 -21.98 1.46 34.37
N GLY A 663 -22.29 2.59 35.04
CA GLY A 663 -22.19 2.71 36.50
C GLY A 663 -20.76 2.69 37.10
N LYS A 664 -19.69 2.60 36.25
CA LYS A 664 -18.30 2.57 36.71
C LYS A 664 -17.58 3.90 36.52
N LEU A 665 -17.92 4.65 35.49
CA LEU A 665 -17.34 5.96 35.22
C LEU A 665 -18.26 7.06 35.77
N GLN A 666 -17.77 7.79 36.77
CA GLN A 666 -18.55 8.84 37.42
C GLN A 666 -18.57 10.15 36.63
N ASN A 667 -17.56 10.40 35.82
CA ASN A 667 -17.49 11.60 35.01
C ASN A 667 -18.40 11.46 33.79
N VAL A 668 -19.54 12.17 33.83
CA VAL A 668 -20.58 12.13 32.78
C VAL A 668 -20.04 12.61 31.43
N ASN A 669 -19.17 13.62 31.41
CA ASN A 669 -18.62 14.14 30.16
C ASN A 669 -17.64 13.13 29.47
N GLU A 670 -16.79 12.46 30.26
CA GLU A 670 -15.92 11.38 29.74
C GLU A 670 -16.76 10.19 29.24
N LEU A 671 -17.83 9.82 29.99
CA LEU A 671 -18.74 8.77 29.56
C LEU A 671 -19.44 9.12 28.23
N GLU A 672 -19.89 10.36 28.08
CA GLU A 672 -20.51 10.84 26.83
C GLU A 672 -19.56 10.76 25.63
N ILE A 673 -18.28 11.10 25.81
CA ILE A 673 -17.26 10.96 24.77
C ILE A 673 -17.10 9.49 24.38
N LEU A 674 -16.92 8.62 25.35
CA LEU A 674 -16.68 7.20 25.15
C LEU A 674 -17.87 6.48 24.49
N CYS A 675 -19.10 6.78 24.90
CA CYS A 675 -20.30 6.27 24.22
C CYS A 675 -20.41 6.79 22.78
N SER A 676 -20.01 8.05 22.54
CA SER A 676 -19.96 8.59 21.18
C SER A 676 -18.90 7.90 20.32
N VAL A 677 -17.74 7.57 20.89
CA VAL A 677 -16.67 6.81 20.23
C VAL A 677 -17.12 5.38 19.95
N ALA A 678 -17.80 4.71 20.89
CA ALA A 678 -18.35 3.38 20.70
C ALA A 678 -19.33 3.35 19.51
N ARG A 679 -20.29 4.26 19.48
CA ARG A 679 -21.28 4.37 18.38
C ARG A 679 -20.65 4.76 17.05
N PHE A 680 -19.62 5.60 17.08
CA PHE A 680 -18.87 5.97 15.87
C PHE A 680 -18.11 4.76 15.31
N THR A 681 -17.52 3.96 16.18
CA THR A 681 -16.83 2.70 15.82
C THR A 681 -17.84 1.68 15.27
N GLU A 682 -18.97 1.49 15.92
CA GLU A 682 -20.06 0.65 15.44
C GLU A 682 -20.50 1.04 14.03
N LEU A 683 -20.74 2.33 13.81
CA LEU A 683 -21.21 2.85 12.53
C LEU A 683 -20.26 2.50 11.38
N HIS A 684 -18.95 2.61 11.60
CA HIS A 684 -17.96 2.35 10.56
C HIS A 684 -17.60 0.88 10.35
N PHE A 685 -17.50 0.10 11.43
CA PHE A 685 -16.97 -1.27 11.36
C PHE A 685 -18.04 -2.36 11.43
N ASN A 686 -19.29 -1.98 11.66
CA ASN A 686 -20.43 -2.88 11.65
C ASN A 686 -21.46 -2.41 10.62
N SER A 687 -22.32 -1.44 10.98
CA SER A 687 -23.43 -1.01 10.13
C SER A 687 -22.99 -0.50 8.75
N GLY A 688 -21.86 0.23 8.68
CA GLY A 688 -21.34 0.80 7.43
C GLY A 688 -20.80 -0.22 6.45
N ARG A 689 -20.51 -1.44 6.87
CA ARG A 689 -20.03 -2.52 5.99
C ARG A 689 -21.11 -3.00 5.02
N ASP A 690 -22.36 -2.97 5.41
CA ASP A 690 -23.49 -3.36 4.56
C ASP A 690 -23.92 -2.26 3.59
N GLY A 691 -23.39 -1.08 3.77
CA GLY A 691 -23.59 0.11 2.93
C GLY A 691 -24.05 1.33 3.72
N TRP A 692 -23.73 2.50 3.20
CA TRP A 692 -24.04 3.80 3.80
C TRP A 692 -25.25 4.44 3.12
N ASN A 693 -26.28 4.72 3.90
CA ASN A 693 -27.40 5.56 3.47
C ASN A 693 -27.22 7.01 3.96
N GLU A 694 -28.11 7.91 3.52
CA GLU A 694 -28.03 9.33 3.84
C GLU A 694 -28.15 9.61 5.35
N ASP A 695 -28.98 8.83 6.06
CA ASP A 695 -29.17 9.03 7.51
C ASP A 695 -27.94 8.59 8.30
N MET A 696 -27.23 7.54 7.86
CA MET A 696 -25.94 7.14 8.43
C MET A 696 -24.87 8.19 8.19
N ILE A 697 -24.83 8.82 7.01
CA ILE A 697 -23.91 9.93 6.71
C ILE A 697 -24.22 11.14 7.59
N LYS A 698 -25.49 11.47 7.80
CA LYS A 698 -25.92 12.52 8.76
C LYS A 698 -25.50 12.17 10.19
N MET A 699 -25.71 10.92 10.60
CA MET A 699 -25.28 10.43 11.93
C MET A 699 -23.78 10.55 12.10
N HIS A 700 -22.99 10.15 11.12
CA HIS A 700 -21.54 10.32 11.10
C HIS A 700 -21.15 11.78 11.37
N LYS A 701 -21.72 12.74 10.63
CA LYS A 701 -21.45 14.19 10.80
C LYS A 701 -21.74 14.66 12.21
N VAL A 702 -22.86 14.24 12.76
CA VAL A 702 -23.26 14.61 14.13
C VAL A 702 -22.29 14.03 15.15
N LEU A 703 -21.96 12.75 15.04
CA LEU A 703 -21.04 12.07 15.97
C LEU A 703 -19.62 12.63 15.86
N ALA A 704 -19.09 12.80 14.66
CA ALA A 704 -17.75 13.37 14.43
C ALA A 704 -17.62 14.76 15.06
N LYS A 705 -18.63 15.63 14.84
CA LYS A 705 -18.68 16.97 15.46
C LYS A 705 -18.79 16.89 16.98
N ARG A 706 -19.67 16.05 17.49
CA ARG A 706 -19.88 15.88 18.95
C ARG A 706 -18.61 15.42 19.63
N ILE A 707 -17.92 14.42 19.09
CA ILE A 707 -16.64 13.92 19.61
C ILE A 707 -15.61 15.05 19.64
N ASN A 708 -15.41 15.77 18.51
CA ASN A 708 -14.46 16.86 18.43
C ASN A 708 -14.71 17.96 19.47
N VAL A 709 -15.98 18.41 19.59
CA VAL A 709 -16.37 19.47 20.56
C VAL A 709 -16.17 18.99 21.99
N LYS A 710 -16.65 17.79 22.32
CA LYS A 710 -16.61 17.27 23.69
C LYS A 710 -15.19 16.91 24.15
N VAL A 711 -14.36 16.38 23.26
CA VAL A 711 -12.94 16.14 23.54
C VAL A 711 -12.24 17.46 23.86
N GLU A 712 -12.45 18.52 23.09
CA GLU A 712 -11.86 19.84 23.35
C GLU A 712 -12.33 20.44 24.68
N GLU A 713 -13.63 20.38 24.96
CA GLU A 713 -14.26 20.94 26.19
C GLU A 713 -13.82 20.19 27.46
N THR A 714 -13.74 18.85 27.39
CA THR A 714 -13.53 17.99 28.56
C THR A 714 -12.07 17.63 28.77
N GLN A 715 -11.38 17.31 27.66
CA GLN A 715 -10.03 16.73 27.71
C GLN A 715 -8.93 17.74 27.33
N GLY A 716 -9.32 18.87 26.74
CA GLY A 716 -8.43 19.95 26.39
C GLY A 716 -7.78 19.84 25.01
N LEU A 717 -6.98 20.87 24.69
CA LEU A 717 -6.39 21.03 23.36
C LEU A 717 -5.43 19.90 22.97
N ASP A 718 -4.70 19.32 23.91
CA ASP A 718 -3.70 18.28 23.67
C ASP A 718 -4.29 16.98 23.11
N MET A 719 -5.60 16.78 23.26
CA MET A 719 -6.32 15.65 22.69
C MET A 719 -6.88 15.94 21.29
N CYS A 720 -6.86 17.20 20.83
CA CYS A 720 -7.36 17.61 19.52
C CYS A 720 -6.34 17.36 18.41
N THR A 721 -5.96 16.10 18.20
CA THR A 721 -4.99 15.68 17.18
C THR A 721 -5.52 15.87 15.76
N ILE A 722 -4.64 15.82 14.77
CA ILE A 722 -5.05 15.85 13.35
C ILE A 722 -5.94 14.65 12.99
N SER A 723 -5.72 13.49 13.57
CA SER A 723 -6.57 12.30 13.37
C SER A 723 -7.98 12.53 13.89
N LEU A 724 -8.14 13.20 15.04
CA LEU A 724 -9.47 13.59 15.55
C LEU A 724 -10.15 14.58 14.60
N HIS A 725 -9.41 15.60 14.13
CA HIS A 725 -9.94 16.57 13.17
C HIS A 725 -10.37 15.92 11.84
N ASN A 726 -9.60 14.95 11.34
CA ASN A 726 -9.89 14.25 10.08
C ASN A 726 -11.25 13.56 10.08
N LEU A 727 -11.78 13.15 11.24
CA LEU A 727 -13.14 12.58 11.34
C LEU A 727 -14.22 13.50 10.75
N LEU A 728 -14.00 14.82 10.77
CA LEU A 728 -14.94 15.80 10.23
C LEU A 728 -15.03 15.80 8.69
N HIS A 729 -14.16 15.07 8.01
CA HIS A 729 -14.05 15.02 6.55
C HIS A 729 -14.27 13.62 5.94
N VAL A 730 -14.43 12.58 6.76
CA VAL A 730 -14.66 11.22 6.27
C VAL A 730 -15.96 11.08 5.51
N ASP A 731 -16.98 11.88 5.82
CA ASP A 731 -18.24 11.90 5.10
C ASP A 731 -18.09 12.33 3.62
N GLU A 732 -17.12 13.21 3.31
CA GLU A 732 -16.77 13.58 1.94
C GLU A 732 -16.19 12.36 1.17
N ASP A 733 -15.36 11.55 1.84
CA ASP A 733 -14.81 10.34 1.25
C ASP A 733 -15.90 9.27 1.03
N ILE A 734 -16.84 9.11 1.98
CA ILE A 734 -18.00 8.23 1.82
C ILE A 734 -18.86 8.67 0.63
N GLN A 735 -19.07 9.96 0.44
CA GLN A 735 -19.83 10.46 -0.71
C GLN A 735 -19.11 10.22 -2.02
N ASN A 736 -17.78 10.37 -2.05
CA ASN A 736 -16.97 10.25 -3.25
C ASN A 736 -16.66 8.79 -3.62
N PHE A 737 -16.38 7.93 -2.62
CA PHE A 737 -15.83 6.59 -2.83
C PHE A 737 -16.66 5.48 -2.18
N SER A 738 -17.85 5.81 -1.61
CA SER A 738 -18.78 4.86 -0.99
C SER A 738 -18.28 4.34 0.38
N ALA A 739 -18.66 3.12 0.76
CA ALA A 739 -18.32 2.53 2.05
C ALA A 739 -16.80 2.54 2.30
N THR A 740 -16.41 2.87 3.53
CA THR A 740 -15.01 3.14 3.89
C THR A 740 -14.09 1.93 3.80
N ASP A 741 -14.64 0.73 3.87
CA ASP A 741 -13.92 -0.53 3.66
C ASP A 741 -13.55 -0.78 2.18
N ASN A 742 -14.08 0.01 1.23
CA ASN A 742 -13.65 -0.03 -0.16
C ASN A 742 -12.21 0.44 -0.39
N TYR A 743 -11.68 1.32 0.48
CA TYR A 743 -10.40 2.01 0.27
C TYR A 743 -9.50 2.09 1.51
N TRP A 744 -9.82 1.38 2.60
CA TRP A 744 -9.00 1.39 3.82
C TRP A 744 -7.69 0.63 3.66
N CYS A 745 -6.72 0.90 4.54
CA CYS A 745 -5.39 0.28 4.49
C CYS A 745 -5.35 -1.18 4.95
N ALA A 746 -6.41 -1.70 5.59
CA ALA A 746 -6.37 -2.99 6.28
C ALA A 746 -5.99 -4.19 5.39
N VAL A 747 -6.39 -4.21 4.10
CA VAL A 747 -6.02 -5.30 3.18
C VAL A 747 -4.54 -5.22 2.81
N PHE A 748 -4.03 -4.02 2.55
CA PHE A 748 -2.64 -3.77 2.20
C PHE A 748 -1.70 -4.14 3.35
N GLU A 749 -2.04 -3.76 4.59
CA GLU A 749 -1.25 -4.15 5.77
C GLU A 749 -1.24 -5.66 6.01
N ARG A 750 -2.34 -6.36 5.66
CA ARG A 750 -2.35 -7.83 5.69
C ARG A 750 -1.38 -8.41 4.67
N ALA A 751 -1.28 -7.85 3.47
CA ALA A 751 -0.36 -8.29 2.42
C ALA A 751 1.11 -8.17 2.86
N VAL A 752 1.48 -7.15 3.63
CA VAL A 752 2.83 -6.99 4.21
C VAL A 752 3.28 -8.22 4.99
N LYS A 753 2.36 -8.89 5.71
CA LYS A 753 2.72 -10.13 6.45
C LYS A 753 3.23 -11.24 5.53
N ASP A 754 2.70 -11.32 4.33
CA ASP A 754 3.11 -12.36 3.37
C ASP A 754 4.47 -12.04 2.76
N TYR A 755 4.81 -10.76 2.56
CA TYR A 755 6.16 -10.37 2.17
C TYR A 755 7.20 -10.71 3.24
N VAL A 756 6.90 -10.40 4.51
CA VAL A 756 7.82 -10.62 5.65
C VAL A 756 8.07 -12.10 5.92
N LYS A 757 7.09 -12.98 5.69
CA LYS A 757 7.25 -14.43 5.89
C LYS A 757 8.23 -15.08 4.91
N ARG A 758 8.54 -14.44 3.80
CA ARG A 758 9.39 -15.02 2.77
C ARG A 758 10.83 -15.18 3.24
N SER A 759 11.39 -16.32 2.95
CA SER A 759 12.80 -16.62 3.21
C SER A 759 13.71 -15.65 2.47
N ASN A 760 14.68 -15.07 3.17
CA ASN A 760 15.65 -14.15 2.60
C ASN A 760 16.99 -14.22 3.35
N ASN A 761 18.04 -13.69 2.71
CA ASN A 761 19.39 -13.67 3.27
C ASN A 761 19.73 -12.39 4.05
N CYS A 762 18.73 -11.59 4.40
CA CYS A 762 18.85 -10.30 5.08
C CYS A 762 19.68 -9.24 4.31
N LYS A 763 19.95 -9.47 3.02
CA LYS A 763 20.71 -8.55 2.15
C LYS A 763 19.90 -8.25 0.89
N GLY A 764 19.55 -6.96 0.67
CA GLY A 764 18.76 -6.54 -0.50
C GLY A 764 17.43 -7.25 -0.58
N VAL A 765 16.69 -7.26 0.55
CA VAL A 765 15.42 -7.98 0.71
C VAL A 765 14.36 -7.51 -0.27
N GLU A 766 14.42 -6.24 -0.65
CA GLU A 766 13.52 -5.60 -1.61
C GLU A 766 13.52 -6.35 -2.96
N GLY A 767 14.71 -6.75 -3.41
CA GLY A 767 14.86 -7.53 -4.65
C GLY A 767 14.31 -8.95 -4.51
N THR A 768 14.48 -9.57 -3.34
CA THR A 768 13.91 -10.90 -3.06
C THR A 768 12.39 -10.84 -3.08
N PHE A 769 11.81 -9.87 -2.39
CA PHE A 769 10.36 -9.68 -2.34
C PHE A 769 9.79 -9.35 -3.72
N ALA A 770 10.41 -8.42 -4.45
CA ALA A 770 9.94 -8.04 -5.78
C ALA A 770 9.92 -9.21 -6.77
N LYS A 771 10.99 -10.01 -6.80
CA LYS A 771 11.08 -11.19 -7.68
C LYS A 771 10.08 -12.28 -7.29
N ALA A 772 9.84 -12.49 -6.00
CA ALA A 772 8.83 -13.41 -5.53
C ALA A 772 7.41 -12.93 -5.90
N GLU A 773 7.11 -11.63 -5.73
CA GLU A 773 5.81 -11.09 -6.15
C GLU A 773 5.58 -11.22 -7.66
N ALA A 774 6.58 -10.94 -8.49
CA ALA A 774 6.47 -11.11 -9.93
C ALA A 774 6.11 -12.56 -10.32
N ARG A 775 6.73 -13.56 -9.66
CA ARG A 775 6.43 -14.97 -9.89
C ARG A 775 5.04 -15.36 -9.37
N ARG A 776 4.68 -14.93 -8.16
CA ARG A 776 3.35 -15.18 -7.55
C ARG A 776 2.21 -14.66 -8.45
N GLU A 777 2.31 -13.42 -8.88
CA GLU A 777 1.30 -12.79 -9.73
C GLU A 777 1.18 -13.49 -11.10
N PHE A 778 2.30 -13.90 -11.66
CA PHE A 778 2.30 -14.64 -12.93
C PHE A 778 1.66 -16.02 -12.78
N LEU A 779 2.02 -16.77 -11.73
CA LEU A 779 1.42 -18.08 -11.44
C LEU A 779 -0.09 -17.97 -11.22
N LYS A 780 -0.54 -16.98 -10.46
CA LYS A 780 -1.96 -16.73 -10.21
C LYS A 780 -2.72 -16.51 -11.50
N SER A 781 -2.18 -15.72 -12.43
CA SER A 781 -2.84 -15.44 -13.71
C SER A 781 -3.06 -16.70 -14.59
N LEU A 782 -2.24 -17.74 -14.39
CA LEU A 782 -2.36 -19.01 -15.10
C LEU A 782 -3.33 -20.00 -14.40
N GLN A 783 -3.34 -20.02 -13.06
CA GLN A 783 -4.19 -20.94 -12.29
C GLN A 783 -5.68 -20.61 -12.42
N GLU A 784 -6.05 -19.35 -12.47
CA GLU A 784 -7.46 -18.94 -12.63
C GLU A 784 -8.03 -19.34 -14.01
N GLY A 785 -7.21 -19.57 -15.03
CA GLY A 785 -7.64 -20.10 -16.34
C GLY A 785 -7.93 -21.60 -16.32
N GLU A 786 -7.13 -22.39 -15.62
CA GLU A 786 -7.28 -23.88 -15.57
C GLU A 786 -8.45 -24.34 -14.66
N PHE A 787 -8.83 -23.55 -13.66
CA PHE A 787 -9.88 -23.95 -12.68
C PHE A 787 -11.28 -23.98 -13.31
N LEU A 788 -11.55 -23.13 -14.29
CA LEU A 788 -12.84 -23.08 -15.00
C LEU A 788 -13.03 -24.24 -15.97
N GLU A 789 -11.98 -24.72 -16.62
CA GLU A 789 -12.07 -25.92 -17.47
C GLU A 789 -12.45 -27.19 -16.68
N ARG A 790 -12.12 -27.25 -15.37
CA ARG A 790 -12.47 -28.40 -14.51
C ARG A 790 -13.90 -28.33 -13.96
N THR A 791 -14.47 -27.17 -13.75
CA THR A 791 -15.85 -27.03 -13.24
C THR A 791 -16.88 -27.27 -14.34
N GLU A 792 -16.63 -26.87 -15.57
CA GLU A 792 -17.52 -27.11 -16.70
C GLU A 792 -17.57 -28.60 -17.12
N SER A 793 -16.46 -29.34 -16.95
CA SER A 793 -16.43 -30.79 -17.24
C SER A 793 -17.18 -31.65 -16.19
N ASN A 794 -17.43 -31.15 -15.00
CA ASN A 794 -18.13 -31.86 -13.94
C ASN A 794 -19.66 -31.61 -13.91
N ASP A 795 -20.13 -30.46 -14.45
CA ASP A 795 -21.57 -30.14 -14.45
C ASP A 795 -22.34 -30.72 -15.64
N THR A 796 -21.68 -31.21 -16.69
CA THR A 796 -22.35 -31.89 -17.85
C THR A 796 -22.63 -33.37 -17.63
N SER A 797 -22.28 -33.96 -16.46
CA SER A 797 -22.55 -35.38 -16.14
C SER A 797 -23.70 -35.62 -15.15
N GLN A 798 -24.46 -34.58 -14.79
CA GLN A 798 -25.68 -34.69 -13.98
C GLN A 798 -26.83 -33.88 -14.60
N VAL A 799 -27.41 -34.40 -15.69
CA VAL A 799 -28.80 -34.17 -16.10
C VAL A 799 -29.39 -35.51 -16.57
#